data_43fca2ced28f649911cb1a547ba74e3b
#
_entry.id   43fca2ced28f649911cb1a547ba74e3b
#
_cell.length_a   1.000
_cell.length_b   1.000
_cell.length_c   1.000
_cell.angle_alpha   90.00
_cell.angle_beta   90.00
_cell.angle_gamma   90.00
#
_symmetry.space_group_name_H-M   'P 1'
#
loop_
_entity.id
_entity.type
_entity.pdbx_description
1 polymer ?
#
loop_
_entity_poly.entity_id
_entity_poly.type
_entity_poly.pdbx_seq_one_letter_code
_entity_poly.pdbx_strand_id
1 'polypeptide(L)'
;MQPEHYDFTNPVFLPVSLETCQGLLDAQDHSALDALGDAQLAAVLVIQNLVEAKGQVLDPSATEKVLARLLAWSVDVRHSPGIGLLSEARRLFDARKLYFGLELIKGSKLHLLMADEVAAGEYLLPDGKWDFEFKIRRHQRNNPFRQQAITRFDRERWLTAEQDKLVRIVRANPDEDLHVQGYAGIGKSYLLGALMDCLPAGSVLPLARTSGKLHALRRRLGVAADSKRGKTFGEFAHELLQGSRRAPAKAVRVPRKRALAEELGIRGFRQYGPEKTLEICLELLKNYCESWDYSITARHLPYFEHPLSNLDSRVLLEYSSRLWTYLQANPAWDSHTGFLALLLIKRASLAGCSVPARYSHVIIDESQDVPASLLQIIERGRQVLITLGDEYQRAWGPGLRRQREVRQRDIAFSVRSGPQVERLINPLISVHSQKSKLAFEGAGSAEVGVEFYPEGFVPPEGCVVLTASHWDAMKWAMELAGKHYAIAFAEQMNLQGFMETAIRLFRGEQDSDESHPSFAHSTDWRQVREIHQHDAAFVWVEARLQEGFRIAELNKVKARVTGQPGSVLLMPAQDAGGLEFERVLLTPELMSTDPFKDAYAFDARVCAVYIALSRARRQLYLPYEVEEWVAYHKSQPFRESHGY
;
A
#
# COMPACT_ATOMS: atom_id res chain seq x y z
N MET A 1 3.03 -6.83 -9.37
CA MET A 1 4.40 -7.00 -9.87
C MET A 1 4.34 -7.23 -11.37
N GLN A 2 5.19 -6.58 -12.14
CA GLN A 2 5.26 -6.85 -13.59
C GLN A 2 6.12 -8.09 -13.80
N PRO A 3 5.81 -8.95 -14.80
CA PRO A 3 6.66 -10.09 -15.15
C PRO A 3 8.10 -9.69 -15.49
N GLU A 4 8.30 -8.45 -15.90
CA GLU A 4 9.61 -7.84 -16.19
C GLU A 4 10.53 -7.79 -14.94
N HIS A 5 9.97 -7.89 -13.72
CA HIS A 5 10.74 -8.01 -12.50
C HIS A 5 11.19 -9.45 -12.20
N TYR A 6 10.63 -10.43 -12.92
CA TYR A 6 11.00 -11.83 -12.84
C TYR A 6 11.61 -12.25 -14.17
N ASP A 7 12.86 -11.96 -14.32
CA ASP A 7 13.65 -12.57 -15.39
C ASP A 7 14.00 -13.99 -14.97
N PHE A 8 13.16 -14.91 -15.38
CA PHE A 8 13.28 -16.34 -15.10
C PHE A 8 14.55 -16.96 -15.70
N THR A 9 15.23 -16.24 -16.60
CA THR A 9 16.40 -16.75 -17.28
C THR A 9 17.71 -16.50 -16.54
N ASN A 10 17.74 -15.63 -15.49
CA ASN A 10 18.99 -15.09 -14.97
C ASN A 10 19.29 -15.15 -13.47
N PRO A 11 18.51 -15.78 -12.55
CA PRO A 11 18.97 -15.96 -11.19
C PRO A 11 20.14 -16.96 -11.17
N VAL A 12 21.18 -16.64 -10.40
CA VAL A 12 22.36 -17.49 -10.22
C VAL A 12 22.54 -17.77 -8.74
N PHE A 13 22.76 -19.02 -8.41
CA PHE A 13 22.95 -19.49 -7.04
C PHE A 13 24.42 -19.81 -6.82
N LEU A 14 25.08 -19.06 -5.94
CA LEU A 14 26.48 -19.23 -5.60
C LEU A 14 26.62 -20.32 -4.51
N PRO A 15 27.44 -21.34 -4.70
CA PRO A 15 27.56 -22.49 -3.81
C PRO A 15 28.37 -22.18 -2.55
N VAL A 16 27.97 -21.16 -1.80
CA VAL A 16 28.54 -20.78 -0.51
C VAL A 16 27.45 -20.17 0.36
N SER A 17 27.46 -20.46 1.66
CA SER A 17 26.50 -19.88 2.60
C SER A 17 26.95 -18.53 3.15
N LEU A 18 26.00 -17.73 3.61
CA LEU A 18 26.31 -16.46 4.28
C LEU A 18 27.15 -16.69 5.54
N GLU A 19 26.85 -17.73 6.31
CA GLU A 19 27.59 -18.12 7.51
C GLU A 19 29.05 -18.43 7.20
N THR A 20 29.31 -19.18 6.12
CA THR A 20 30.67 -19.45 5.64
C THR A 20 31.41 -18.15 5.27
N CYS A 21 30.73 -17.26 4.55
CA CYS A 21 31.33 -15.96 4.18
C CYS A 21 31.64 -15.10 5.41
N GLN A 22 30.73 -15.07 6.40
CA GLN A 22 30.95 -14.35 7.67
C GLN A 22 32.12 -14.94 8.44
N GLY A 23 32.22 -16.26 8.53
CA GLY A 23 33.37 -16.94 9.15
C GLY A 23 34.71 -16.56 8.52
N LEU A 24 34.76 -16.39 7.19
CA LEU A 24 35.94 -15.91 6.47
C LEU A 24 36.27 -14.45 6.76
N LEU A 25 35.27 -13.59 6.98
CA LEU A 25 35.45 -12.19 7.33
C LEU A 25 35.96 -12.01 8.76
N ASP A 26 35.56 -12.90 9.67
CA ASP A 26 35.96 -12.88 11.09
C ASP A 26 37.33 -13.55 11.33
N ALA A 27 37.81 -14.36 10.38
CA ALA A 27 39.09 -15.04 10.49
C ALA A 27 40.27 -14.06 10.41
N GLN A 28 41.24 -14.25 11.31
CA GLN A 28 42.45 -13.41 11.33
C GLN A 28 43.50 -13.82 10.26
N ASP A 29 43.38 -15.02 9.71
CA ASP A 29 44.29 -15.58 8.70
C ASP A 29 43.52 -16.34 7.61
N HIS A 30 44.26 -16.84 6.61
CA HIS A 30 43.67 -17.57 5.51
C HIS A 30 43.40 -19.05 5.81
N SER A 31 43.59 -19.52 7.05
CA SER A 31 43.39 -20.94 7.43
C SER A 31 41.93 -21.40 7.29
N ALA A 32 40.97 -20.47 7.43
CA ALA A 32 39.55 -20.75 7.24
C ALA A 32 39.21 -21.17 5.79
N LEU A 33 40.04 -20.83 4.81
CA LEU A 33 39.87 -21.28 3.42
C LEU A 33 40.15 -22.78 3.26
N ASP A 34 40.95 -23.38 4.15
CA ASP A 34 41.34 -24.80 4.07
C ASP A 34 40.18 -25.77 4.34
N ALA A 35 39.17 -25.28 5.03
CA ALA A 35 37.96 -26.04 5.33
C ALA A 35 36.94 -26.06 4.17
N LEU A 36 37.19 -25.26 3.11
CA LEU A 36 36.23 -25.10 2.01
C LEU A 36 36.52 -26.05 0.86
N GLY A 37 35.45 -26.57 0.27
CA GLY A 37 35.55 -27.32 -0.99
C GLY A 37 35.72 -26.40 -2.21
N ASP A 38 36.14 -26.96 -3.34
CA ASP A 38 36.41 -26.23 -4.59
C ASP A 38 35.26 -25.32 -5.02
N ALA A 39 34.03 -25.79 -4.89
CA ALA A 39 32.86 -24.98 -5.27
C ALA A 39 32.68 -23.74 -4.38
N GLN A 40 32.92 -23.89 -3.09
CA GLN A 40 32.86 -22.76 -2.13
C GLN A 40 34.00 -21.77 -2.38
N LEU A 41 35.22 -22.28 -2.61
CA LEU A 41 36.37 -21.44 -2.96
C LEU A 41 36.13 -20.65 -4.27
N ALA A 42 35.62 -21.32 -5.29
CA ALA A 42 35.24 -20.65 -6.54
C ALA A 42 34.19 -19.57 -6.34
N ALA A 43 33.15 -19.84 -5.53
CA ALA A 43 32.12 -18.87 -5.22
C ALA A 43 32.71 -17.67 -4.47
N VAL A 44 33.56 -17.87 -3.45
CA VAL A 44 34.22 -16.79 -2.70
C VAL A 44 35.06 -15.90 -3.64
N LEU A 45 35.85 -16.50 -4.55
CA LEU A 45 36.64 -15.74 -5.54
C LEU A 45 35.74 -14.97 -6.51
N VAL A 46 34.63 -15.52 -6.93
CA VAL A 46 33.64 -14.83 -7.77
C VAL A 46 33.05 -13.63 -7.03
N ILE A 47 32.61 -13.82 -5.78
CA ILE A 47 32.00 -12.75 -4.98
C ILE A 47 32.95 -11.58 -4.78
N GLN A 48 34.19 -11.83 -4.37
CA GLN A 48 35.17 -10.75 -4.17
C GLN A 48 35.48 -9.98 -5.47
N ASN A 49 35.48 -10.66 -6.62
CA ASN A 49 35.75 -10.02 -7.90
C ASN A 49 34.58 -9.19 -8.45
N LEU A 50 33.36 -9.31 -7.91
CA LEU A 50 32.25 -8.43 -8.27
C LEU A 50 32.56 -6.96 -7.99
N VAL A 51 33.46 -6.65 -7.07
CA VAL A 51 33.89 -5.28 -6.74
C VAL A 51 34.60 -4.60 -7.91
N GLU A 52 35.24 -5.36 -8.79
CA GLU A 52 35.95 -4.81 -9.98
C GLU A 52 34.96 -4.35 -11.05
N ALA A 53 33.71 -4.83 -11.00
CA ALA A 53 32.63 -4.42 -11.90
C ALA A 53 31.90 -3.12 -11.44
N LYS A 54 32.48 -2.31 -10.55
CA LYS A 54 31.89 -1.07 -10.03
C LYS A 54 31.37 -0.17 -11.15
N GLY A 55 30.05 0.11 -11.12
CA GLY A 55 29.39 1.00 -12.08
C GLY A 55 28.80 0.31 -13.30
N GLN A 56 28.99 -1.00 -13.47
CA GLN A 56 28.31 -1.81 -14.48
C GLN A 56 27.17 -2.59 -13.85
N VAL A 57 26.08 -2.79 -14.60
CA VAL A 57 25.01 -3.71 -14.19
C VAL A 57 25.62 -5.11 -14.07
N LEU A 58 25.53 -5.72 -12.89
CA LEU A 58 25.99 -7.11 -12.69
C LEU A 58 25.18 -8.03 -13.61
N ASP A 59 25.87 -8.71 -14.52
CA ASP A 59 25.28 -9.75 -15.36
C ASP A 59 25.39 -11.11 -14.65
N PRO A 60 24.27 -11.67 -14.13
CA PRO A 60 24.28 -12.96 -13.47
C PRO A 60 24.78 -14.09 -14.37
N SER A 61 24.46 -14.06 -15.66
CA SER A 61 24.90 -15.09 -16.60
C SER A 61 26.42 -15.04 -16.87
N ALA A 62 27.01 -13.85 -16.92
CA ALA A 62 28.47 -13.72 -17.00
C ALA A 62 29.14 -14.22 -15.72
N THR A 63 28.57 -13.90 -14.55
CA THR A 63 29.05 -14.37 -13.24
C THR A 63 29.02 -15.90 -13.16
N GLU A 64 27.92 -16.53 -13.59
CA GLU A 64 27.79 -17.99 -13.63
C GLU A 64 28.83 -18.65 -14.55
N LYS A 65 29.10 -18.05 -15.70
CA LYS A 65 30.13 -18.55 -16.62
C LYS A 65 31.52 -18.51 -16.00
N VAL A 66 31.83 -17.45 -15.21
CA VAL A 66 33.10 -17.37 -14.47
C VAL A 66 33.20 -18.48 -13.42
N LEU A 67 32.13 -18.67 -12.63
CA LEU A 67 32.03 -19.75 -11.65
C LEU A 67 32.25 -21.14 -12.30
N ALA A 68 31.54 -21.41 -13.39
CA ALA A 68 31.64 -22.65 -14.12
C ALA A 68 33.07 -22.92 -14.67
N ARG A 69 33.73 -21.87 -15.17
CA ARG A 69 35.12 -21.95 -15.66
C ARG A 69 36.12 -22.27 -14.53
N LEU A 70 35.95 -21.64 -13.36
CA LEU A 70 36.79 -21.92 -12.20
C LEU A 70 36.65 -23.35 -11.74
N LEU A 71 35.40 -23.89 -11.70
CA LEU A 71 35.14 -25.27 -11.33
C LEU A 71 35.68 -26.26 -12.37
N ALA A 72 35.47 -26.00 -13.66
CA ALA A 72 36.02 -26.82 -14.72
C ALA A 72 37.56 -26.87 -14.64
N TRP A 73 38.20 -25.72 -14.47
CA TRP A 73 39.65 -25.62 -14.28
C TRP A 73 40.11 -26.43 -13.04
N SER A 74 39.43 -26.32 -11.90
CA SER A 74 39.74 -27.07 -10.70
C SER A 74 39.68 -28.60 -10.91
N VAL A 75 38.67 -29.06 -11.65
CA VAL A 75 38.56 -30.47 -12.02
C VAL A 75 39.75 -30.93 -12.89
N ASP A 76 40.10 -30.13 -13.90
CA ASP A 76 41.16 -30.47 -14.85
C ASP A 76 42.55 -30.49 -14.19
N VAL A 77 42.80 -29.58 -13.21
CA VAL A 77 44.12 -29.51 -12.52
C VAL A 77 44.20 -30.31 -11.21
N ARG A 78 43.16 -31.03 -10.83
CA ARG A 78 43.06 -31.77 -9.55
C ARG A 78 44.24 -32.70 -9.26
N HIS A 79 44.88 -33.20 -10.29
CA HIS A 79 46.01 -34.09 -10.17
C HIS A 79 47.40 -33.40 -10.30
N SER A 80 47.41 -32.07 -10.35
CA SER A 80 48.65 -31.30 -10.52
C SER A 80 49.16 -30.80 -9.16
N PRO A 81 50.29 -31.24 -8.65
CA PRO A 81 50.82 -30.80 -7.36
C PRO A 81 51.05 -29.29 -7.30
N GLY A 82 50.56 -28.65 -6.27
CA GLY A 82 50.71 -27.19 -6.02
C GLY A 82 49.89 -26.28 -6.91
N ILE A 83 49.07 -26.82 -7.79
CA ILE A 83 48.11 -26.04 -8.61
C ILE A 83 46.71 -26.47 -8.22
N GLY A 84 45.87 -25.54 -7.87
CA GLY A 84 44.47 -25.79 -7.51
C GLY A 84 43.77 -24.57 -6.96
N LEU A 85 42.46 -24.63 -6.81
CA LEU A 85 41.63 -23.52 -6.37
C LEU A 85 42.02 -23.02 -4.97
N LEU A 86 42.44 -23.88 -4.07
CA LEU A 86 42.88 -23.50 -2.75
C LEU A 86 44.17 -22.65 -2.79
N SER A 87 45.14 -23.02 -3.62
CA SER A 87 46.38 -22.21 -3.76
C SER A 87 46.10 -20.83 -4.35
N GLU A 88 45.24 -20.76 -5.36
CA GLU A 88 44.79 -19.48 -5.93
C GLU A 88 43.93 -18.66 -4.96
N ALA A 89 43.03 -19.30 -4.21
CA ALA A 89 42.23 -18.63 -3.19
C ALA A 89 43.13 -18.02 -2.10
N ARG A 90 44.10 -18.73 -1.58
CA ARG A 90 45.07 -18.20 -0.61
C ARG A 90 45.89 -17.02 -1.16
N ARG A 91 46.20 -17.01 -2.47
CA ARG A 91 46.93 -15.93 -3.13
C ARG A 91 46.07 -14.70 -3.39
N LEU A 92 44.79 -14.88 -3.75
CA LEU A 92 43.92 -13.83 -4.24
C LEU A 92 42.88 -13.36 -3.22
N PHE A 93 42.69 -14.08 -2.11
CA PHE A 93 41.68 -13.76 -1.12
C PHE A 93 41.91 -12.38 -0.49
N ASP A 94 40.87 -11.57 -0.49
CA ASP A 94 40.81 -10.25 0.13
C ASP A 94 39.48 -10.12 0.87
N ALA A 95 39.53 -10.12 2.21
CA ALA A 95 38.35 -10.00 3.06
C ALA A 95 37.56 -8.72 2.80
N ARG A 96 38.23 -7.60 2.48
CA ARG A 96 37.55 -6.33 2.16
C ARG A 96 36.77 -6.45 0.86
N LYS A 97 37.40 -7.05 -0.17
CA LYS A 97 36.70 -7.31 -1.45
C LYS A 97 35.52 -8.27 -1.25
N LEU A 98 35.67 -9.29 -0.42
CA LEU A 98 34.58 -10.22 -0.09
C LEU A 98 33.41 -9.47 0.58
N TYR A 99 33.68 -8.63 1.57
CA TYR A 99 32.66 -7.84 2.24
C TYR A 99 31.89 -6.95 1.25
N PHE A 100 32.59 -6.19 0.42
CA PHE A 100 31.94 -5.35 -0.58
C PHE A 100 31.23 -6.16 -1.66
N GLY A 101 31.75 -7.32 -2.03
CA GLY A 101 31.08 -8.24 -2.97
C GLY A 101 29.75 -8.75 -2.42
N LEU A 102 29.68 -9.10 -1.14
CA LEU A 102 28.45 -9.50 -0.46
C LEU A 102 27.40 -8.36 -0.43
N GLU A 103 27.85 -7.13 -0.23
CA GLU A 103 26.95 -5.97 -0.32
C GLU A 103 26.38 -5.77 -1.74
N LEU A 104 27.18 -6.03 -2.78
CA LEU A 104 26.72 -5.94 -4.18
C LEU A 104 25.72 -7.04 -4.54
N ILE A 105 25.80 -8.21 -3.91
CA ILE A 105 24.81 -9.29 -4.09
C ILE A 105 23.42 -8.85 -3.60
N LYS A 106 23.37 -8.07 -2.52
CA LYS A 106 22.10 -7.56 -1.99
C LYS A 106 21.38 -6.71 -3.06
N GLY A 107 20.24 -7.18 -3.50
CA GLY A 107 19.45 -6.53 -4.55
C GLY A 107 19.87 -6.84 -5.99
N SER A 108 20.78 -7.78 -6.18
CA SER A 108 21.10 -8.38 -7.48
C SER A 108 20.28 -9.67 -7.69
N LYS A 109 20.47 -10.32 -8.85
CA LYS A 109 19.93 -11.66 -9.14
C LYS A 109 20.90 -12.79 -8.76
N LEU A 110 21.91 -12.50 -7.93
CA LEU A 110 22.82 -13.46 -7.37
C LEU A 110 22.36 -13.82 -5.95
N HIS A 111 22.31 -15.11 -5.66
CA HIS A 111 21.84 -15.63 -4.38
C HIS A 111 22.88 -16.57 -3.78
N LEU A 112 23.02 -16.55 -2.46
CA LEU A 112 23.81 -17.54 -1.74
C LEU A 112 22.95 -18.77 -1.46
N LEU A 113 23.53 -19.96 -1.46
CA LEU A 113 22.88 -21.18 -1.00
C LEU A 113 22.91 -21.25 0.53
N MET A 114 21.95 -21.96 1.12
CA MET A 114 21.96 -22.29 2.53
C MET A 114 23.01 -23.37 2.82
N ALA A 115 23.46 -23.46 4.08
CA ALA A 115 24.53 -24.39 4.46
C ALA A 115 24.21 -25.87 4.14
N ASP A 116 22.97 -26.30 4.37
CA ASP A 116 22.48 -27.64 4.04
C ASP A 116 22.43 -27.89 2.53
N GLU A 117 22.11 -26.90 1.74
CA GLU A 117 22.07 -26.94 0.27
C GLU A 117 23.49 -27.01 -0.32
N VAL A 118 24.43 -26.27 0.28
CA VAL A 118 25.86 -26.37 -0.08
C VAL A 118 26.37 -27.77 0.23
N ALA A 119 26.02 -28.33 1.39
CA ALA A 119 26.41 -29.68 1.78
C ALA A 119 25.80 -30.77 0.88
N ALA A 120 24.56 -30.57 0.41
CA ALA A 120 23.90 -31.51 -0.49
C ALA A 120 24.57 -31.67 -1.87
N GLY A 121 25.27 -30.61 -2.34
CA GLY A 121 26.07 -30.65 -3.56
C GLY A 121 25.32 -30.87 -4.87
N GLU A 122 23.98 -30.68 -4.88
CA GLU A 122 23.12 -30.92 -6.06
C GLU A 122 23.42 -30.00 -7.26
N TYR A 123 24.28 -29.00 -7.06
CA TYR A 123 24.72 -28.04 -8.06
C TYR A 123 25.95 -28.51 -8.87
N LEU A 124 26.49 -29.70 -8.56
CA LEU A 124 27.60 -30.29 -9.30
C LEU A 124 27.16 -31.52 -10.08
N LEU A 125 27.73 -31.64 -11.27
CA LEU A 125 27.66 -32.88 -12.03
C LEU A 125 28.55 -33.98 -11.39
N PRO A 126 28.36 -35.24 -11.73
CA PRO A 126 29.17 -36.34 -11.19
C PRO A 126 30.68 -36.20 -11.41
N ASP A 127 31.10 -35.45 -12.45
CA ASP A 127 32.50 -35.16 -12.74
C ASP A 127 33.03 -33.96 -11.93
N GLY A 128 32.20 -33.30 -11.12
CA GLY A 128 32.53 -32.14 -10.29
C GLY A 128 32.43 -30.80 -10.98
N LYS A 129 31.97 -30.75 -12.22
CA LYS A 129 31.70 -29.51 -12.94
C LYS A 129 30.36 -28.91 -12.56
N TRP A 130 30.19 -27.62 -12.88
CA TRP A 130 28.95 -26.87 -12.63
C TRP A 130 27.79 -27.42 -13.47
N ASP A 131 26.66 -27.68 -12.81
CA ASP A 131 25.42 -28.07 -13.48
C ASP A 131 24.55 -26.83 -13.78
N PHE A 132 24.54 -26.39 -15.03
CA PHE A 132 23.70 -25.27 -15.44
C PHE A 132 22.19 -25.54 -15.32
N GLU A 133 21.76 -26.79 -15.33
CA GLU A 133 20.37 -27.14 -15.12
C GLU A 133 19.94 -26.97 -13.66
N PHE A 134 20.87 -27.05 -12.71
CA PHE A 134 20.61 -26.77 -11.30
C PHE A 134 20.01 -25.39 -11.10
N LYS A 135 20.54 -24.38 -11.77
CA LYS A 135 20.02 -23.00 -11.77
C LYS A 135 18.52 -22.99 -12.12
N ILE A 136 18.13 -23.65 -13.21
CA ILE A 136 16.74 -23.71 -13.69
C ILE A 136 15.87 -24.46 -12.68
N ARG A 137 16.31 -25.66 -12.24
CA ARG A 137 15.58 -26.46 -11.24
C ARG A 137 15.38 -25.70 -9.93
N ARG A 138 16.44 -25.05 -9.45
CA ARG A 138 16.41 -24.27 -8.21
C ARG A 138 15.48 -23.07 -8.33
N HIS A 139 15.59 -22.33 -9.43
CA HIS A 139 14.71 -21.21 -9.71
C HIS A 139 13.24 -21.63 -9.78
N GLN A 140 12.94 -22.72 -10.51
CA GLN A 140 11.58 -23.27 -10.61
C GLN A 140 11.04 -23.72 -9.25
N ARG A 141 11.88 -24.27 -8.37
CA ARG A 141 11.49 -24.68 -7.00
C ARG A 141 11.12 -23.47 -6.14
N ASN A 142 11.88 -22.40 -6.24
CA ASN A 142 11.71 -21.20 -5.41
C ASN A 142 10.82 -20.14 -6.05
N ASN A 143 10.46 -20.27 -7.32
CA ASN A 143 9.64 -19.33 -8.02
C ASN A 143 8.16 -19.67 -7.90
N PRO A 144 7.33 -18.73 -7.37
CA PRO A 144 5.89 -18.95 -7.29
C PRO A 144 5.19 -18.98 -8.65
N PHE A 145 5.80 -18.40 -9.71
CA PHE A 145 5.22 -18.31 -11.06
C PHE A 145 5.60 -19.52 -11.91
N ARG A 146 4.96 -20.65 -11.69
CA ARG A 146 5.26 -21.92 -12.37
C ARG A 146 4.33 -22.24 -13.53
N GLN A 147 3.16 -21.60 -13.55
CA GLN A 147 2.13 -21.91 -14.53
C GLN A 147 2.26 -20.99 -15.73
N GLN A 148 2.59 -21.55 -16.87
CA GLN A 148 2.61 -20.83 -18.13
C GLN A 148 1.22 -20.78 -18.73
N ALA A 149 0.71 -19.59 -19.01
CA ALA A 149 -0.52 -19.38 -19.73
C ALA A 149 -0.24 -18.64 -21.05
N ILE A 150 -0.68 -19.20 -22.16
CA ILE A 150 -0.64 -18.54 -23.47
C ILE A 150 -1.96 -17.77 -23.62
N THR A 151 -1.87 -16.48 -23.85
CA THR A 151 -3.03 -15.62 -24.04
C THR A 151 -3.51 -15.70 -25.51
N ARG A 152 -4.74 -15.19 -25.78
CA ARG A 152 -5.26 -15.13 -27.15
C ARG A 152 -4.46 -14.20 -28.09
N PHE A 153 -3.50 -13.44 -27.54
CA PHE A 153 -2.60 -12.57 -28.30
C PHE A 153 -1.19 -13.15 -28.42
N ASP A 154 -1.03 -14.47 -28.25
CA ASP A 154 0.24 -15.21 -28.23
C ASP A 154 1.28 -14.64 -27.23
N ARG A 155 0.79 -14.06 -26.16
CA ARG A 155 1.64 -13.57 -25.07
C ARG A 155 1.80 -14.66 -24.03
N GLU A 156 3.04 -14.96 -23.70
CA GLU A 156 3.35 -15.80 -22.55
C GLU A 156 3.14 -15.03 -21.26
N ARG A 157 2.43 -15.63 -20.32
CA ARG A 157 2.30 -15.15 -18.95
C ARG A 157 2.61 -16.28 -17.98
N TRP A 158 3.40 -15.94 -17.00
CA TRP A 158 3.72 -16.85 -15.94
C TRP A 158 2.88 -16.51 -14.71
N LEU A 159 2.10 -17.47 -14.24
CA LEU A 159 1.09 -17.29 -13.20
C LEU A 159 1.44 -18.17 -11.98
N THR A 160 0.98 -17.77 -10.79
CA THR A 160 0.88 -18.69 -9.66
C THR A 160 -0.22 -19.71 -9.91
N ALA A 161 -0.20 -20.82 -9.16
CA ALA A 161 -1.23 -21.85 -9.30
C ALA A 161 -2.65 -21.29 -9.07
N GLU A 162 -2.81 -20.39 -8.09
CA GLU A 162 -4.10 -19.75 -7.80
C GLU A 162 -4.53 -18.78 -8.90
N GLN A 163 -3.59 -17.99 -9.43
CA GLN A 163 -3.85 -17.09 -10.55
C GLN A 163 -4.24 -17.85 -11.81
N ASP A 164 -3.54 -18.94 -12.15
CA ASP A 164 -3.87 -19.79 -13.31
C ASP A 164 -5.26 -20.42 -13.18
N LYS A 165 -5.59 -20.92 -11.98
CA LYS A 165 -6.94 -21.46 -11.69
C LYS A 165 -8.03 -20.41 -11.95
N LEU A 166 -7.79 -19.16 -11.55
CA LEU A 166 -8.74 -18.06 -11.81
C LEU A 166 -8.87 -17.73 -13.31
N VAL A 167 -7.76 -17.68 -14.03
CA VAL A 167 -7.76 -17.44 -15.46
C VAL A 167 -8.55 -18.54 -16.18
N ARG A 168 -8.40 -19.80 -15.79
CA ARG A 168 -9.18 -20.92 -16.34
C ARG A 168 -10.67 -20.80 -16.01
N ILE A 169 -11.03 -20.37 -14.79
CA ILE A 169 -12.42 -20.16 -14.40
C ILE A 169 -13.08 -19.09 -15.28
N VAL A 170 -12.42 -17.93 -15.48
CA VAL A 170 -12.96 -16.85 -16.31
C VAL A 170 -13.07 -17.26 -17.78
N ARG A 171 -12.10 -18.04 -18.28
CA ARG A 171 -12.19 -18.60 -19.66
C ARG A 171 -13.38 -19.54 -19.83
N ALA A 172 -13.67 -20.36 -18.81
CA ALA A 172 -14.78 -21.30 -18.85
C ALA A 172 -16.15 -20.63 -18.65
N ASN A 173 -16.19 -19.53 -17.89
CA ASN A 173 -17.43 -18.84 -17.50
C ASN A 173 -17.29 -17.31 -17.71
N PRO A 174 -17.19 -16.84 -18.96
CA PRO A 174 -16.95 -15.42 -19.24
C PRO A 174 -18.15 -14.52 -18.88
N ASP A 175 -19.33 -15.09 -18.70
CA ASP A 175 -20.59 -14.37 -18.46
C ASP A 175 -20.95 -14.29 -16.96
N GLU A 176 -20.08 -14.75 -16.07
CA GLU A 176 -20.33 -14.74 -14.63
C GLU A 176 -19.63 -13.57 -13.94
N ASP A 177 -20.34 -12.88 -13.04
CA ASP A 177 -19.75 -11.89 -12.16
C ASP A 177 -18.73 -12.55 -11.22
N LEU A 178 -17.54 -11.93 -11.10
CA LEU A 178 -16.44 -12.44 -10.29
C LEU A 178 -15.95 -11.38 -9.30
N HIS A 179 -15.79 -11.76 -8.04
CA HIS A 179 -15.05 -11.00 -7.05
C HIS A 179 -13.83 -11.79 -6.58
N VAL A 180 -12.65 -11.20 -6.73
CA VAL A 180 -11.40 -11.76 -6.24
C VAL A 180 -10.97 -10.98 -5.01
N GLN A 181 -11.11 -11.64 -3.86
CA GLN A 181 -10.53 -11.16 -2.61
C GLN A 181 -9.08 -11.64 -2.53
N GLY A 182 -8.15 -10.71 -2.42
CA GLY A 182 -6.74 -11.07 -2.37
C GLY A 182 -5.93 -10.14 -1.50
N TYR A 183 -5.08 -10.73 -0.68
CA TYR A 183 -4.18 -9.97 0.19
C TYR A 183 -3.19 -9.09 -0.59
N ALA A 184 -2.49 -8.25 0.14
CA ALA A 184 -1.43 -7.45 -0.42
C ALA A 184 -0.32 -8.34 -1.02
N GLY A 185 0.21 -7.94 -2.19
CA GLY A 185 1.32 -8.65 -2.82
C GLY A 185 0.96 -9.89 -3.63
N ILE A 186 -0.31 -10.30 -3.74
CA ILE A 186 -0.72 -11.45 -4.58
C ILE A 186 -0.59 -11.21 -6.09
N GLY A 187 -0.19 -10.01 -6.51
CA GLY A 187 -0.12 -9.65 -7.93
C GLY A 187 -1.49 -9.34 -8.56
N LYS A 188 -2.45 -8.77 -7.83
CA LYS A 188 -3.80 -8.43 -8.33
C LYS A 188 -3.80 -7.78 -9.71
N SER A 189 -3.01 -6.75 -9.88
CA SER A 189 -2.97 -6.02 -11.16
C SER A 189 -2.34 -6.80 -12.30
N TYR A 190 -1.43 -7.73 -12.01
CA TYR A 190 -0.87 -8.65 -12.99
C TYR A 190 -1.89 -9.70 -13.41
N LEU A 191 -2.59 -10.27 -12.44
CA LEU A 191 -3.72 -11.18 -12.67
C LEU A 191 -4.79 -10.48 -13.52
N LEU A 192 -5.09 -9.21 -13.24
CA LEU A 192 -6.04 -8.44 -14.02
C LEU A 192 -5.65 -8.36 -15.51
N GLY A 193 -4.36 -8.17 -15.80
CA GLY A 193 -3.84 -8.23 -17.15
C GLY A 193 -4.10 -9.58 -17.84
N ALA A 194 -3.87 -10.68 -17.10
CA ALA A 194 -4.14 -12.02 -17.62
C ALA A 194 -5.63 -12.28 -17.85
N LEU A 195 -6.50 -11.78 -16.97
CA LEU A 195 -7.96 -11.86 -17.15
C LEU A 195 -8.43 -11.05 -18.35
N MET A 196 -7.91 -9.83 -18.54
CA MET A 196 -8.26 -9.01 -19.71
C MET A 196 -7.83 -9.63 -21.03
N ASP A 197 -6.72 -10.34 -21.07
CA ASP A 197 -6.26 -11.05 -22.26
C ASP A 197 -7.21 -12.21 -22.64
N CYS A 198 -8.05 -12.67 -21.73
CA CYS A 198 -9.07 -13.69 -22.00
C CYS A 198 -10.37 -13.11 -22.59
N LEU A 199 -10.59 -11.80 -22.44
CA LEU A 199 -11.85 -11.14 -22.78
C LEU A 199 -11.80 -10.48 -24.19
N PRO A 200 -12.96 -10.20 -24.83
CA PRO A 200 -12.99 -9.57 -26.15
C PRO A 200 -12.34 -8.19 -26.13
N ALA A 201 -11.38 -7.96 -27.02
CA ALA A 201 -10.72 -6.67 -27.13
C ALA A 201 -11.71 -5.54 -27.48
N GLY A 202 -11.63 -4.42 -26.76
CA GLY A 202 -12.45 -3.23 -27.02
C GLY A 202 -13.81 -3.22 -26.31
N SER A 203 -14.30 -4.34 -25.80
CA SER A 203 -15.58 -4.42 -25.07
C SER A 203 -15.43 -4.41 -23.53
N VAL A 204 -14.21 -4.30 -23.02
CA VAL A 204 -13.91 -4.24 -21.59
C VAL A 204 -13.72 -2.80 -21.14
N LEU A 205 -14.38 -2.39 -20.07
CA LEU A 205 -14.27 -1.09 -19.42
C LEU A 205 -13.51 -1.19 -18.11
N PRO A 206 -12.21 -0.87 -18.08
CA PRO A 206 -11.47 -0.72 -16.83
C PRO A 206 -11.87 0.59 -16.13
N LEU A 207 -12.16 0.50 -14.83
CA LEU A 207 -12.48 1.65 -13.98
C LEU A 207 -11.51 1.73 -12.78
N ALA A 208 -11.14 2.95 -12.41
CA ALA A 208 -10.31 3.23 -11.24
C ALA A 208 -10.80 4.48 -10.50
N ARG A 209 -10.51 4.59 -9.20
CA ARG A 209 -10.95 5.72 -8.38
C ARG A 209 -10.31 7.04 -8.80
N THR A 210 -9.00 7.04 -9.09
CA THR A 210 -8.21 8.25 -9.39
C THR A 210 -7.43 8.10 -10.69
N SER A 211 -7.01 9.23 -11.27
CA SER A 211 -6.17 9.26 -12.48
C SER A 211 -4.85 8.51 -12.27
N GLY A 212 -4.22 8.65 -11.10
CA GLY A 212 -2.98 7.93 -10.76
C GLY A 212 -3.17 6.41 -10.73
N LYS A 213 -4.26 5.92 -10.10
CA LYS A 213 -4.60 4.48 -10.11
C LYS A 213 -4.95 3.99 -11.52
N LEU A 214 -5.64 4.81 -12.32
CA LEU A 214 -5.95 4.48 -13.71
C LEU A 214 -4.68 4.42 -14.57
N HIS A 215 -3.76 5.35 -14.39
CA HIS A 215 -2.47 5.35 -15.09
C HIS A 215 -1.63 4.12 -14.72
N ALA A 216 -1.55 3.79 -13.42
CA ALA A 216 -0.89 2.58 -12.96
C ALA A 216 -1.52 1.30 -13.56
N LEU A 217 -2.86 1.25 -13.61
CA LEU A 217 -3.58 0.14 -14.23
C LEU A 217 -3.27 0.02 -15.72
N ARG A 218 -3.33 1.13 -16.49
CA ARG A 218 -2.99 1.14 -17.94
C ARG A 218 -1.56 0.65 -18.18
N ARG A 219 -0.59 1.14 -17.44
CA ARG A 219 0.82 0.71 -17.54
C ARG A 219 0.97 -0.79 -17.31
N ARG A 220 0.29 -1.34 -16.30
CA ARG A 220 0.32 -2.78 -15.97
C ARG A 220 -0.38 -3.65 -17.02
N LEU A 221 -1.36 -3.09 -17.73
CA LEU A 221 -2.04 -3.74 -18.84
C LEU A 221 -1.27 -3.65 -20.17
N GLY A 222 -0.10 -2.99 -20.19
CA GLY A 222 0.67 -2.75 -21.41
C GLY A 222 -0.05 -1.84 -22.39
N VAL A 223 -0.95 -0.99 -21.90
CA VAL A 223 -1.71 0.00 -22.70
C VAL A 223 -0.94 1.32 -22.65
N ALA A 224 -0.77 1.98 -23.81
CA ALA A 224 -0.09 3.28 -23.86
C ALA A 224 -0.74 4.29 -22.90
N ALA A 225 0.09 5.15 -22.29
CA ALA A 225 -0.35 6.09 -21.25
C ALA A 225 -1.44 7.07 -21.73
N ASP A 226 -1.41 7.43 -23.01
CA ASP A 226 -2.36 8.30 -23.71
C ASP A 226 -3.61 7.57 -24.22
N SER A 227 -3.68 6.25 -23.99
CA SER A 227 -4.83 5.45 -24.43
C SER A 227 -6.11 5.91 -23.74
N LYS A 228 -7.18 6.04 -24.52
CA LYS A 228 -8.54 6.30 -24.03
C LYS A 228 -9.21 5.07 -23.38
N ARG A 229 -8.49 3.96 -23.22
CA ARG A 229 -9.01 2.76 -22.54
C ARG A 229 -9.05 2.98 -21.03
N GLY A 230 -10.21 2.70 -20.45
CA GLY A 230 -10.47 2.89 -19.02
C GLY A 230 -10.74 4.34 -18.66
N LYS A 231 -11.40 4.54 -17.52
CA LYS A 231 -11.84 5.83 -17.01
C LYS A 231 -11.72 5.87 -15.50
N THR A 232 -11.59 7.07 -14.96
CA THR A 232 -11.87 7.25 -13.55
C THR A 232 -13.36 7.14 -13.26
N PHE A 233 -13.74 6.84 -12.03
CA PHE A 233 -15.14 6.76 -11.64
C PHE A 233 -15.89 8.06 -11.97
N GLY A 234 -15.25 9.22 -11.72
CA GLY A 234 -15.81 10.54 -12.02
C GLY A 234 -15.97 10.80 -13.52
N GLU A 235 -14.94 10.50 -14.34
CA GLU A 235 -15.00 10.63 -15.79
C GLU A 235 -16.09 9.75 -16.40
N PHE A 236 -16.23 8.52 -15.91
CA PHE A 236 -17.28 7.61 -16.33
C PHE A 236 -18.68 8.16 -16.02
N ALA A 237 -18.90 8.60 -14.79
CA ALA A 237 -20.18 9.19 -14.40
C ALA A 237 -20.50 10.47 -15.18
N HIS A 238 -19.50 11.31 -15.43
CA HIS A 238 -19.65 12.53 -16.23
C HIS A 238 -20.09 12.21 -17.67
N GLU A 239 -19.46 11.22 -18.31
CA GLU A 239 -19.85 10.79 -19.68
C GLU A 239 -21.29 10.27 -19.72
N LEU A 240 -21.71 9.49 -18.72
CA LEU A 240 -23.09 9.00 -18.64
C LEU A 240 -24.11 10.15 -18.55
N LEU A 241 -23.77 11.20 -17.81
CA LEU A 241 -24.63 12.37 -17.67
C LEU A 241 -24.66 13.26 -18.93
N GLN A 242 -23.55 13.37 -19.68
CA GLN A 242 -23.50 14.15 -20.93
C GLN A 242 -24.33 13.53 -22.05
N GLY A 243 -24.44 12.20 -22.13
CA GLY A 243 -25.35 11.51 -23.07
C GLY A 243 -26.83 11.89 -22.85
N SER A 244 -27.16 12.51 -21.71
CA SER A 244 -28.51 12.93 -21.36
C SER A 244 -28.78 14.44 -21.51
N ARG A 245 -27.82 15.35 -21.55
CA ARG A 245 -27.97 16.80 -21.88
C ARG A 245 -26.69 17.64 -21.67
N ARG A 246 -26.48 18.62 -22.60
CA ARG A 246 -25.70 19.88 -22.64
C ARG A 246 -24.40 20.01 -21.81
N ALA A 247 -23.43 20.62 -22.52
CA ALA A 247 -22.13 21.09 -22.04
C ALA A 247 -22.17 21.79 -20.68
N PRO A 248 -21.09 21.66 -19.88
CA PRO A 248 -21.00 22.33 -18.59
C PRO A 248 -21.09 23.85 -18.79
N ALA A 249 -21.85 24.47 -17.90
CA ALA A 249 -21.87 25.91 -17.78
C ALA A 249 -20.45 26.45 -17.52
N LYS A 250 -20.15 27.64 -17.99
CA LYS A 250 -18.88 28.36 -17.79
C LYS A 250 -18.42 28.20 -16.34
N ALA A 251 -17.10 28.06 -16.14
CA ALA A 251 -16.48 28.01 -14.83
C ALA A 251 -17.02 29.15 -13.95
N VAL A 252 -17.85 28.80 -13.00
CA VAL A 252 -18.37 29.75 -12.00
C VAL A 252 -17.28 29.90 -10.94
N ARG A 253 -16.96 31.14 -10.57
CA ARG A 253 -16.04 31.43 -9.47
C ARG A 253 -16.59 30.76 -8.21
N VAL A 254 -15.81 29.84 -7.63
CA VAL A 254 -16.18 29.12 -6.41
C VAL A 254 -16.34 30.15 -5.27
N PRO A 255 -17.52 30.31 -4.65
CA PRO A 255 -17.68 31.21 -3.54
C PRO A 255 -16.93 30.71 -2.31
N ARG A 256 -16.48 31.61 -1.44
CA ARG A 256 -15.91 31.24 -0.14
C ARG A 256 -16.98 30.52 0.70
N LYS A 257 -16.56 29.59 1.56
CA LYS A 257 -17.48 28.78 2.40
C LYS A 257 -18.48 29.64 3.15
N ARG A 258 -18.03 30.74 3.73
CA ARG A 258 -18.89 31.71 4.45
C ARG A 258 -19.96 32.31 3.54
N ALA A 259 -19.58 32.81 2.39
CA ALA A 259 -20.52 33.38 1.43
C ALA A 259 -21.54 32.35 0.95
N LEU A 260 -21.11 31.11 0.73
CA LEU A 260 -22.01 30.02 0.37
C LEU A 260 -22.97 29.67 1.49
N ALA A 261 -22.51 29.63 2.74
CA ALA A 261 -23.36 29.35 3.89
C ALA A 261 -24.45 30.45 4.03
N GLU A 262 -24.06 31.72 3.84
CA GLU A 262 -24.99 32.88 3.86
C GLU A 262 -26.02 32.80 2.71
N GLU A 263 -25.57 32.46 1.48
CA GLU A 263 -26.44 32.29 0.30
C GLU A 263 -27.47 31.17 0.50
N LEU A 264 -27.06 30.07 1.13
CA LEU A 264 -27.94 28.94 1.42
C LEU A 264 -28.80 29.11 2.68
N GLY A 265 -28.64 30.22 3.41
CA GLY A 265 -29.33 30.46 4.66
C GLY A 265 -28.93 29.54 5.79
N ILE A 266 -27.69 29.01 5.75
CA ILE A 266 -27.09 28.22 6.82
C ILE A 266 -26.59 29.18 7.90
N ARG A 267 -27.32 29.29 9.01
CA ARG A 267 -27.02 30.27 10.07
C ARG A 267 -26.09 29.73 11.15
N GLY A 268 -25.91 28.43 11.22
CA GLY A 268 -25.18 27.76 12.25
C GLY A 268 -26.00 26.61 12.88
N PHE A 269 -25.34 25.82 13.73
CA PHE A 269 -25.92 24.65 14.35
C PHE A 269 -25.26 24.42 15.73
N ARG A 270 -26.03 24.41 16.82
CA ARG A 270 -25.50 24.36 18.20
C ARG A 270 -24.41 25.43 18.40
N GLN A 271 -23.20 25.00 18.79
CA GLN A 271 -22.01 25.84 18.96
C GLN A 271 -21.26 26.14 17.65
N TYR A 272 -21.65 25.50 16.54
CA TYR A 272 -20.96 25.64 15.26
C TYR A 272 -21.48 26.85 14.48
N GLY A 273 -20.56 27.70 14.00
CA GLY A 273 -20.88 28.80 13.10
C GLY A 273 -21.30 28.30 11.70
N PRO A 274 -21.71 29.22 10.81
CA PRO A 274 -22.23 28.87 9.47
C PRO A 274 -21.27 28.04 8.64
N GLU A 275 -19.98 28.36 8.64
CA GLU A 275 -18.95 27.65 7.87
C GLU A 275 -18.75 26.22 8.34
N LYS A 276 -18.63 26.03 9.66
CA LYS A 276 -18.51 24.70 10.27
C LYS A 276 -19.76 23.86 10.03
N THR A 277 -20.93 24.45 10.11
CA THR A 277 -22.19 23.79 9.79
C THR A 277 -22.25 23.36 8.33
N LEU A 278 -21.72 24.18 7.40
CA LEU A 278 -21.58 23.83 5.99
C LEU A 278 -20.64 22.63 5.80
N GLU A 279 -19.52 22.55 6.53
CA GLU A 279 -18.60 21.43 6.49
C GLU A 279 -19.26 20.12 6.97
N ILE A 280 -20.03 20.19 8.05
CA ILE A 280 -20.84 19.06 8.54
C ILE A 280 -21.86 18.60 7.47
N CYS A 281 -22.52 19.54 6.78
CA CYS A 281 -23.42 19.23 5.68
C CYS A 281 -22.68 18.59 4.48
N LEU A 282 -21.47 19.01 4.17
CA LEU A 282 -20.65 18.39 3.12
C LEU A 282 -20.27 16.96 3.48
N GLU A 283 -19.92 16.69 4.73
CA GLU A 283 -19.63 15.33 5.21
C GLU A 283 -20.88 14.43 5.14
N LEU A 284 -22.02 14.94 5.56
CA LEU A 284 -23.31 14.24 5.40
C LEU A 284 -23.58 13.90 3.92
N LEU A 285 -23.36 14.86 3.01
CA LEU A 285 -23.56 14.64 1.58
C LEU A 285 -22.55 13.64 1.01
N LYS A 286 -21.29 13.59 1.52
CA LYS A 286 -20.32 12.57 1.16
C LYS A 286 -20.84 11.18 1.52
N ASN A 287 -21.31 10.99 2.75
CA ASN A 287 -21.91 9.73 3.20
C ASN A 287 -23.11 9.32 2.35
N TYR A 288 -23.98 10.31 2.02
CA TYR A 288 -25.10 10.08 1.10
C TYR A 288 -24.65 9.67 -0.29
N CYS A 289 -23.64 10.32 -0.87
CA CYS A 289 -23.13 9.98 -2.20
C CYS A 289 -22.49 8.59 -2.24
N GLU A 290 -21.90 8.14 -1.15
CA GLU A 290 -21.33 6.80 -1.03
C GLU A 290 -22.38 5.70 -0.81
N SER A 291 -23.63 6.05 -0.41
CA SER A 291 -24.69 5.09 -0.06
C SER A 291 -25.52 4.61 -1.26
N TRP A 292 -26.34 3.56 -1.00
CA TRP A 292 -27.38 3.06 -1.92
C TRP A 292 -28.65 3.94 -1.94
N ASP A 293 -28.81 4.82 -0.97
CA ASP A 293 -30.07 5.50 -0.71
C ASP A 293 -30.42 6.52 -1.83
N TYR A 294 -31.70 6.64 -2.12
CA TYR A 294 -32.21 7.57 -3.14
C TYR A 294 -32.49 8.97 -2.57
N SER A 295 -32.54 9.10 -1.26
CA SER A 295 -32.82 10.34 -0.55
C SER A 295 -31.89 10.55 0.62
N ILE A 296 -31.68 11.81 1.00
CA ILE A 296 -30.90 12.17 2.18
C ILE A 296 -31.73 11.84 3.42
N THR A 297 -31.14 11.09 4.36
CA THR A 297 -31.79 10.65 5.59
C THR A 297 -30.84 10.78 6.79
N ALA A 298 -31.37 10.61 8.00
CA ALA A 298 -30.57 10.67 9.23
C ALA A 298 -29.42 9.63 9.29
N ARG A 299 -29.48 8.57 8.49
CA ARG A 299 -28.40 7.57 8.41
C ARG A 299 -27.09 8.12 7.83
N HIS A 300 -27.15 9.25 7.11
CA HIS A 300 -26.00 9.90 6.51
C HIS A 300 -25.33 10.93 7.41
N LEU A 301 -25.97 11.25 8.57
CA LEU A 301 -25.38 12.16 9.54
C LEU A 301 -24.00 11.66 9.96
N PRO A 302 -23.00 12.54 10.00
CA PRO A 302 -21.71 12.19 10.57
C PRO A 302 -21.86 11.86 12.05
N TYR A 303 -20.87 11.20 12.59
CA TYR A 303 -20.86 10.90 14.00
C TYR A 303 -20.69 12.19 14.82
N PHE A 304 -21.47 12.30 15.89
CA PHE A 304 -21.35 13.34 16.91
C PHE A 304 -21.12 12.69 18.27
N GLU A 305 -20.22 13.22 19.04
CA GLU A 305 -19.92 12.74 20.39
C GLU A 305 -21.14 12.80 21.31
N HIS A 306 -21.93 13.86 21.16
CA HIS A 306 -23.22 13.99 21.86
C HIS A 306 -24.37 13.68 20.90
N PRO A 307 -25.30 12.79 21.27
CA PRO A 307 -26.43 12.44 20.44
C PRO A 307 -27.21 13.68 19.95
N LEU A 308 -27.60 13.63 18.69
CA LEU A 308 -28.41 14.68 18.10
C LEU A 308 -29.87 14.55 18.54
N SER A 309 -30.50 15.67 18.89
CA SER A 309 -31.97 15.71 19.04
C SER A 309 -32.63 15.53 17.67
N ASN A 310 -33.92 15.13 17.69
CA ASN A 310 -34.70 15.05 16.45
C ASN A 310 -34.77 16.39 15.71
N LEU A 311 -34.77 17.52 16.43
CA LEU A 311 -34.77 18.86 15.84
C LEU A 311 -33.44 19.15 15.17
N ASP A 312 -32.33 18.88 15.86
CA ASP A 312 -30.99 19.04 15.34
C ASP A 312 -30.78 18.26 14.02
N SER A 313 -31.19 17.00 14.03
CA SER A 313 -31.12 16.14 12.83
C SER A 313 -31.92 16.73 11.67
N ARG A 314 -33.14 17.23 11.92
CA ARG A 314 -33.94 17.88 10.88
C ARG A 314 -33.30 19.14 10.32
N VAL A 315 -32.70 19.97 11.16
CA VAL A 315 -31.99 21.21 10.71
C VAL A 315 -30.82 20.85 9.79
N LEU A 316 -29.99 19.88 10.18
CA LEU A 316 -28.85 19.45 9.34
C LEU A 316 -29.33 18.81 8.03
N LEU A 317 -30.39 18.02 8.05
CA LEU A 317 -30.96 17.43 6.83
C LEU A 317 -31.51 18.51 5.88
N GLU A 318 -32.18 19.52 6.41
CA GLU A 318 -32.70 20.65 5.62
C GLU A 318 -31.55 21.46 4.98
N TYR A 319 -30.52 21.81 5.75
CA TYR A 319 -29.35 22.49 5.24
C TYR A 319 -28.62 21.65 4.18
N SER A 320 -28.46 20.37 4.42
CA SER A 320 -27.84 19.46 3.45
C SER A 320 -28.65 19.31 2.16
N SER A 321 -29.99 19.35 2.26
CA SER A 321 -30.87 19.32 1.07
C SER A 321 -30.73 20.61 0.23
N ARG A 322 -30.61 21.77 0.86
CA ARG A 322 -30.34 23.03 0.14
C ARG A 322 -28.99 23.01 -0.52
N LEU A 323 -27.96 22.55 0.21
CA LEU A 323 -26.61 22.40 -0.33
C LEU A 323 -26.57 21.41 -1.50
N TRP A 324 -27.28 20.28 -1.38
CA TRP A 324 -27.40 19.30 -2.47
C TRP A 324 -28.01 19.93 -3.73
N THR A 325 -29.08 20.68 -3.60
CA THR A 325 -29.73 21.39 -4.72
C THR A 325 -28.78 22.39 -5.37
N TYR A 326 -28.05 23.14 -4.56
CA TYR A 326 -27.03 24.09 -5.04
C TYR A 326 -25.92 23.40 -5.83
N LEU A 327 -25.35 22.31 -5.29
CA LEU A 327 -24.28 21.56 -5.91
C LEU A 327 -24.71 20.87 -7.22
N GLN A 328 -25.97 20.47 -7.32
CA GLN A 328 -26.53 19.97 -8.59
C GLN A 328 -26.55 21.03 -9.69
N ALA A 329 -26.84 22.27 -9.33
CA ALA A 329 -26.86 23.39 -10.26
C ALA A 329 -25.45 23.94 -10.59
N ASN A 330 -24.51 23.81 -9.65
CA ASN A 330 -23.16 24.39 -9.70
C ASN A 330 -22.06 23.33 -9.51
N PRO A 331 -21.89 22.37 -10.42
CA PRO A 331 -20.93 21.27 -10.22
C PRO A 331 -19.46 21.69 -10.22
N ALA A 332 -19.14 22.93 -10.67
CA ALA A 332 -17.78 23.44 -10.68
C ALA A 332 -17.27 23.87 -9.29
N TRP A 333 -18.14 23.94 -8.28
CA TRP A 333 -17.77 24.42 -6.94
C TRP A 333 -16.75 23.52 -6.22
N ASP A 334 -16.69 22.24 -6.57
CA ASP A 334 -15.91 21.24 -5.80
C ASP A 334 -14.58 20.83 -6.47
N SER A 335 -14.00 21.67 -7.30
CA SER A 335 -12.74 21.32 -8.00
C SER A 335 -11.56 21.04 -7.05
N HIS A 336 -11.66 21.36 -5.76
CA HIS A 336 -10.56 21.25 -4.79
C HIS A 336 -10.71 20.14 -3.74
N THR A 337 -11.90 19.55 -3.54
CA THR A 337 -12.15 18.65 -2.41
C THR A 337 -12.25 17.17 -2.76
N GLY A 338 -12.15 16.80 -4.03
CA GLY A 338 -12.32 15.40 -4.48
C GLY A 338 -13.76 14.87 -4.36
N PHE A 339 -14.70 15.66 -3.87
CA PHE A 339 -16.11 15.29 -3.73
C PHE A 339 -16.85 15.30 -5.07
N LEU A 340 -16.36 16.06 -6.07
CA LEU A 340 -16.99 16.18 -7.39
C LEU A 340 -17.23 14.82 -8.05
N ALA A 341 -16.27 13.92 -7.96
CA ALA A 341 -16.41 12.58 -8.51
C ALA A 341 -17.59 11.82 -7.87
N LEU A 342 -17.69 11.84 -6.53
CA LEU A 342 -18.79 11.21 -5.80
C LEU A 342 -20.14 11.87 -6.13
N LEU A 343 -20.20 13.19 -6.23
CA LEU A 343 -21.38 13.94 -6.65
C LEU A 343 -21.87 13.50 -8.04
N LEU A 344 -20.97 13.42 -9.02
CA LEU A 344 -21.30 13.00 -10.39
C LEU A 344 -21.80 11.56 -10.41
N ILE A 345 -21.15 10.64 -9.65
CA ILE A 345 -21.56 9.25 -9.55
C ILE A 345 -22.97 9.14 -8.96
N LYS A 346 -23.23 9.86 -7.85
CA LYS A 346 -24.56 9.86 -7.22
C LYS A 346 -25.63 10.40 -8.16
N ARG A 347 -25.33 11.49 -8.87
CA ARG A 347 -26.26 12.08 -9.87
C ARG A 347 -26.56 11.08 -11.01
N ALA A 348 -25.54 10.41 -11.55
CA ALA A 348 -25.72 9.39 -12.58
C ALA A 348 -26.54 8.20 -12.06
N SER A 349 -26.31 7.79 -10.80
CA SER A 349 -27.10 6.75 -10.17
C SER A 349 -28.58 7.16 -10.01
N LEU A 350 -28.84 8.36 -9.50
CA LEU A 350 -30.22 8.89 -9.34
C LEU A 350 -30.93 9.11 -10.68
N ALA A 351 -30.18 9.47 -11.73
CA ALA A 351 -30.71 9.60 -13.09
C ALA A 351 -31.04 8.24 -13.76
N GLY A 352 -30.81 7.12 -13.08
CA GLY A 352 -31.07 5.80 -13.63
C GLY A 352 -30.06 5.36 -14.70
N CYS A 353 -28.89 6.01 -14.81
CA CYS A 353 -27.87 5.63 -15.75
C CYS A 353 -27.39 4.18 -15.56
N SER A 354 -26.98 3.54 -16.64
CA SER A 354 -26.35 2.22 -16.65
C SER A 354 -25.12 2.20 -17.55
N VAL A 355 -24.33 1.16 -17.48
CA VAL A 355 -23.16 0.97 -18.35
C VAL A 355 -23.62 0.85 -19.81
N PRO A 356 -23.00 1.58 -20.77
CA PRO A 356 -23.36 1.48 -22.19
C PRO A 356 -23.20 0.07 -22.75
N ALA A 357 -24.15 -0.35 -23.60
CA ALA A 357 -24.21 -1.71 -24.17
C ALA A 357 -23.00 -2.10 -25.04
N ARG A 358 -22.17 -1.12 -25.46
CA ARG A 358 -20.91 -1.40 -26.18
C ARG A 358 -19.87 -2.14 -25.33
N TYR A 359 -20.01 -2.10 -23.99
CA TYR A 359 -19.16 -2.85 -23.07
C TYR A 359 -19.84 -4.15 -22.69
N SER A 360 -19.10 -5.25 -22.72
CA SER A 360 -19.53 -6.56 -22.22
C SER A 360 -19.11 -6.78 -20.77
N HIS A 361 -17.96 -6.22 -20.38
CA HIS A 361 -17.36 -6.39 -19.06
C HIS A 361 -16.97 -5.05 -18.46
N VAL A 362 -17.12 -4.94 -17.15
CA VAL A 362 -16.55 -3.87 -16.33
C VAL A 362 -15.52 -4.50 -15.40
N ILE A 363 -14.35 -3.90 -15.33
CA ILE A 363 -13.25 -4.38 -14.47
C ILE A 363 -12.85 -3.28 -13.50
N ILE A 364 -12.74 -3.63 -12.22
CA ILE A 364 -12.34 -2.70 -11.17
C ILE A 364 -11.22 -3.33 -10.33
N ASP A 365 -10.06 -2.66 -10.33
CA ASP A 365 -8.99 -2.93 -9.36
C ASP A 365 -9.21 -2.08 -8.11
N GLU A 366 -8.81 -2.58 -6.94
CA GLU A 366 -9.06 -1.96 -5.63
C GLU A 366 -10.55 -1.75 -5.37
N SER A 367 -11.31 -2.83 -5.46
CA SER A 367 -12.79 -2.80 -5.34
C SER A 367 -13.30 -2.31 -3.98
N GLN A 368 -12.47 -2.35 -2.95
CA GLN A 368 -12.81 -1.77 -1.65
C GLN A 368 -13.06 -0.25 -1.69
N ASP A 369 -12.59 0.44 -2.75
CA ASP A 369 -12.77 1.88 -2.95
C ASP A 369 -14.06 2.24 -3.72
N VAL A 370 -14.85 1.26 -4.15
CA VAL A 370 -16.03 1.48 -4.98
C VAL A 370 -17.19 2.02 -4.14
N PRO A 371 -17.72 3.22 -4.44
CA PRO A 371 -18.92 3.71 -3.76
C PRO A 371 -20.16 2.91 -4.19
N ALA A 372 -21.08 2.71 -3.28
CA ALA A 372 -22.30 1.94 -3.54
C ALA A 372 -23.14 2.54 -4.69
N SER A 373 -23.15 3.86 -4.83
CA SER A 373 -23.82 4.54 -5.95
C SER A 373 -23.24 4.21 -7.33
N LEU A 374 -21.92 3.96 -7.44
CA LEU A 374 -21.32 3.47 -8.69
C LEU A 374 -21.74 2.03 -8.96
N LEU A 375 -21.76 1.21 -7.92
CA LEU A 375 -22.20 -0.18 -8.05
C LEU A 375 -23.67 -0.26 -8.54
N GLN A 376 -24.55 0.63 -8.08
CA GLN A 376 -25.90 0.76 -8.60
C GLN A 376 -25.96 1.00 -10.12
N ILE A 377 -25.08 1.87 -10.63
CA ILE A 377 -25.00 2.15 -12.08
C ILE A 377 -24.58 0.89 -12.84
N ILE A 378 -23.59 0.17 -12.33
CA ILE A 378 -23.03 -1.01 -12.97
C ILE A 378 -24.05 -2.17 -12.93
N GLU A 379 -24.68 -2.40 -11.79
CA GLU A 379 -25.61 -3.50 -11.60
C GLU A 379 -26.97 -3.33 -12.31
N ARG A 380 -27.32 -2.11 -12.73
CA ARG A 380 -28.46 -1.88 -13.65
C ARG A 380 -28.20 -2.35 -15.06
N GLY A 381 -26.95 -2.41 -15.48
CA GLY A 381 -26.56 -2.92 -16.79
C GLY A 381 -26.59 -4.45 -16.84
N ARG A 382 -26.29 -5.02 -18.01
CA ARG A 382 -26.15 -6.47 -18.22
C ARG A 382 -24.69 -6.93 -18.28
N GLN A 383 -23.78 -6.01 -18.07
CA GLN A 383 -22.35 -6.26 -18.15
C GLN A 383 -21.90 -7.16 -16.99
N VAL A 384 -20.96 -8.03 -17.29
CA VAL A 384 -20.27 -8.82 -16.28
C VAL A 384 -19.33 -7.89 -15.48
N LEU A 385 -19.35 -8.00 -14.18
CA LEU A 385 -18.50 -7.22 -13.29
C LEU A 385 -17.42 -8.11 -12.67
N ILE A 386 -16.18 -7.84 -13.03
CA ILE A 386 -14.98 -8.46 -12.44
C ILE A 386 -14.33 -7.45 -11.50
N THR A 387 -14.24 -7.79 -10.22
CA THR A 387 -13.64 -6.93 -9.19
C THR A 387 -12.50 -7.65 -8.49
N LEU A 388 -11.41 -6.93 -8.27
CA LEU A 388 -10.30 -7.39 -7.46
C LEU A 388 -10.11 -6.41 -6.30
N GLY A 389 -9.95 -6.93 -5.10
CA GLY A 389 -9.81 -6.09 -3.92
C GLY A 389 -9.08 -6.79 -2.79
N ASP A 390 -8.81 -6.00 -1.76
CA ASP A 390 -8.29 -6.46 -0.49
C ASP A 390 -9.11 -5.78 0.61
N GLU A 391 -9.99 -6.54 1.23
CA GLU A 391 -10.90 -5.99 2.23
C GLU A 391 -10.18 -5.42 3.46
N TYR A 392 -8.96 -5.91 3.77
CA TYR A 392 -8.13 -5.39 4.85
C TYR A 392 -7.47 -4.04 4.51
N GLN A 393 -7.48 -3.62 3.24
CA GLN A 393 -7.03 -2.27 2.85
C GLN A 393 -8.14 -1.21 2.96
N ARG A 394 -9.33 -1.57 3.41
CA ARG A 394 -10.40 -0.64 3.73
C ARG A 394 -10.49 -0.46 5.24
N ALA A 395 -9.89 0.62 5.73
CA ALA A 395 -9.95 0.94 7.16
C ALA A 395 -11.35 1.44 7.60
N TRP A 396 -12.15 1.99 6.67
CA TRP A 396 -13.41 2.68 6.98
C TRP A 396 -14.58 2.18 6.13
N GLY A 397 -15.75 2.09 6.75
CA GLY A 397 -17.03 1.82 6.08
C GLY A 397 -17.39 0.34 5.93
N PRO A 398 -18.67 0.04 5.74
CA PRO A 398 -19.15 -1.31 5.56
C PRO A 398 -18.59 -1.94 4.30
N GLY A 399 -18.39 -3.25 4.32
CA GLY A 399 -17.98 -4.01 3.14
C GLY A 399 -18.90 -3.78 1.93
N LEU A 400 -18.37 -3.95 0.74
CA LEU A 400 -19.14 -3.80 -0.49
C LEU A 400 -20.20 -4.91 -0.57
N ARG A 401 -21.47 -4.53 -0.48
CA ARG A 401 -22.58 -5.47 -0.68
C ARG A 401 -23.04 -5.42 -2.14
N ARG A 402 -23.07 -6.56 -2.80
CA ARG A 402 -23.57 -6.74 -4.17
C ARG A 402 -25.03 -7.15 -4.14
N GLN A 403 -25.83 -6.66 -5.09
CA GLN A 403 -27.24 -7.10 -5.26
C GLN A 403 -27.32 -8.31 -6.17
N ARG A 404 -26.34 -8.50 -7.05
CA ARG A 404 -26.23 -9.67 -7.91
C ARG A 404 -25.50 -10.81 -7.23
N GLU A 405 -25.79 -12.01 -7.67
CA GLU A 405 -24.99 -13.19 -7.34
C GLU A 405 -23.59 -13.06 -7.91
N VAL A 406 -22.58 -13.29 -7.10
CA VAL A 406 -21.18 -13.09 -7.46
C VAL A 406 -20.37 -14.30 -7.04
N ARG A 407 -19.61 -14.85 -7.97
CA ARG A 407 -18.63 -15.87 -7.65
C ARG A 407 -17.47 -15.24 -6.90
N GLN A 408 -17.34 -15.52 -5.62
CA GLN A 408 -16.19 -15.09 -4.83
C GLN A 408 -15.05 -16.09 -4.91
N ARG A 409 -13.83 -15.58 -4.99
CA ARG A 409 -12.59 -16.33 -4.90
C ARG A 409 -11.58 -15.59 -4.06
N ASP A 410 -10.93 -16.34 -3.18
CA ASP A 410 -9.93 -15.79 -2.28
C ASP A 410 -8.55 -16.25 -2.74
N ILE A 411 -7.57 -15.35 -2.73
CA ILE A 411 -6.15 -15.62 -2.99
C ILE A 411 -5.35 -15.20 -1.76
N ALA A 412 -4.70 -16.17 -1.14
CA ALA A 412 -3.93 -15.98 0.08
C ALA A 412 -2.44 -15.79 -0.17
N PHE A 413 -1.91 -16.33 -1.26
CA PHE A 413 -0.49 -16.43 -1.54
C PHE A 413 0.10 -15.10 -2.06
N SER A 414 0.94 -14.47 -1.25
CA SER A 414 1.65 -13.23 -1.59
C SER A 414 3.00 -13.55 -2.22
N VAL A 415 3.23 -13.04 -3.42
CA VAL A 415 4.53 -13.17 -4.12
C VAL A 415 5.54 -12.10 -3.71
N ARG A 416 5.13 -11.14 -2.87
CA ARG A 416 5.95 -10.02 -2.42
C ARG A 416 6.40 -10.16 -0.98
N SER A 417 5.50 -10.57 -0.11
CA SER A 417 5.77 -10.70 1.31
C SER A 417 6.30 -12.09 1.62
N GLY A 418 7.35 -12.15 2.42
CA GLY A 418 7.98 -13.40 2.82
C GLY A 418 7.41 -13.99 4.12
N PRO A 419 7.97 -15.11 4.59
CA PRO A 419 7.51 -15.79 5.80
C PRO A 419 7.59 -14.94 7.07
N GLN A 420 8.50 -13.96 7.15
CA GLN A 420 8.59 -13.07 8.30
C GLN A 420 7.35 -12.17 8.41
N VAL A 421 6.89 -11.60 7.28
CA VAL A 421 5.69 -10.79 7.23
C VAL A 421 4.42 -11.63 7.46
N GLU A 422 4.40 -12.87 6.97
CA GLU A 422 3.33 -13.83 7.22
C GLU A 422 3.10 -14.07 8.72
N ARG A 423 4.18 -14.24 9.49
CA ARG A 423 4.12 -14.45 10.95
C ARG A 423 3.49 -13.27 11.69
N LEU A 424 3.62 -12.05 11.16
CA LEU A 424 3.02 -10.84 11.73
C LEU A 424 1.55 -10.66 11.29
N ILE A 425 1.25 -10.93 10.02
CA ILE A 425 -0.09 -10.71 9.47
C ILE A 425 -1.11 -11.73 9.99
N ASN A 426 -0.76 -13.02 10.05
CA ASN A 426 -1.73 -14.04 10.45
C ASN A 426 -2.32 -13.84 11.86
N PRO A 427 -1.52 -13.57 12.91
CA PRO A 427 -2.08 -13.23 14.21
C PRO A 427 -2.93 -11.95 14.18
N LEU A 428 -2.51 -10.93 13.43
CA LEU A 428 -3.22 -9.66 13.29
C LEU A 428 -4.61 -9.83 12.66
N ILE A 429 -4.71 -10.51 11.51
CA ILE A 429 -6.02 -10.73 10.85
C ILE A 429 -6.95 -11.57 11.70
N SER A 430 -6.42 -12.43 12.59
CA SER A 430 -7.22 -13.29 13.46
C SER A 430 -8.04 -12.50 14.48
N VAL A 431 -7.62 -11.30 14.86
CA VAL A 431 -8.31 -10.47 15.86
C VAL A 431 -9.39 -9.56 15.27
N HIS A 432 -9.46 -9.40 13.93
CA HIS A 432 -10.52 -8.63 13.28
C HIS A 432 -11.90 -9.27 13.52
N SER A 433 -12.93 -8.49 13.83
CA SER A 433 -14.24 -9.02 14.26
C SER A 433 -15.05 -9.67 13.14
N GLN A 434 -14.98 -9.18 11.92
CA GLN A 434 -15.94 -9.50 10.85
C GLN A 434 -15.33 -10.06 9.56
N LYS A 435 -14.06 -9.74 9.23
CA LYS A 435 -13.49 -10.11 7.92
C LYS A 435 -13.04 -11.58 7.86
N SER A 436 -12.91 -12.09 6.63
CA SER A 436 -12.40 -13.43 6.37
C SER A 436 -11.05 -13.66 7.05
N LYS A 437 -10.87 -14.83 7.63
CA LYS A 437 -9.65 -15.24 8.34
C LYS A 437 -8.86 -16.30 7.57
N LEU A 438 -8.93 -16.26 6.25
CA LEU A 438 -8.06 -17.11 5.43
C LEU A 438 -6.61 -16.79 5.77
N ALA A 439 -5.80 -17.80 6.01
CA ALA A 439 -4.40 -17.61 6.34
C ALA A 439 -3.66 -16.93 5.19
N PHE A 440 -2.91 -15.88 5.51
CA PHE A 440 -1.99 -15.24 4.60
C PHE A 440 -0.77 -16.12 4.40
N GLU A 441 -0.35 -16.33 3.16
CA GLU A 441 0.81 -17.13 2.83
C GLU A 441 1.87 -16.26 2.15
N GLY A 442 3.06 -16.21 2.72
CA GLY A 442 4.21 -15.48 2.18
C GLY A 442 5.07 -16.37 1.28
N ALA A 443 5.50 -15.86 0.12
CA ALA A 443 6.40 -16.61 -0.75
C ALA A 443 7.77 -16.80 -0.08
N GLY A 444 8.28 -18.05 -0.07
CA GLY A 444 9.61 -18.36 0.47
C GLY A 444 10.77 -17.65 -0.25
N SER A 445 10.52 -17.20 -1.50
CA SER A 445 11.49 -16.44 -2.30
C SER A 445 11.44 -14.91 -2.08
N ALA A 446 10.50 -14.41 -1.27
CA ALA A 446 10.39 -12.99 -0.99
C ALA A 446 11.17 -12.63 0.28
N GLU A 447 12.16 -11.75 0.12
CA GLU A 447 13.05 -11.32 1.19
C GLU A 447 12.68 -9.91 1.65
N VAL A 448 11.63 -9.81 2.47
CA VAL A 448 11.36 -8.57 3.21
C VAL A 448 11.98 -8.72 4.59
N GLY A 449 13.05 -7.95 4.85
CA GLY A 449 13.67 -7.90 6.18
C GLY A 449 12.71 -7.28 7.20
N VAL A 450 12.65 -7.85 8.38
CA VAL A 450 11.90 -7.29 9.52
C VAL A 450 12.88 -6.99 10.62
N GLU A 451 12.87 -5.76 11.11
CA GLU A 451 13.76 -5.27 12.17
C GLU A 451 12.92 -4.56 13.23
N PHE A 452 13.08 -4.96 14.47
CA PHE A 452 12.47 -4.30 15.60
C PHE A 452 13.38 -3.17 16.09
N TYR A 453 12.83 -1.99 16.29
CA TYR A 453 13.59 -0.81 16.65
C TYR A 453 13.28 -0.33 18.09
N PRO A 454 14.31 0.19 18.83
CA PRO A 454 14.15 0.75 20.16
C PRO A 454 13.57 2.17 20.12
N GLU A 455 13.14 2.66 21.28
CA GLU A 455 12.76 4.06 21.45
C GLU A 455 13.90 5.01 21.02
N GLY A 456 13.54 6.11 20.36
CA GLY A 456 14.51 7.07 19.83
C GLY A 456 15.19 6.67 18.53
N PHE A 457 14.79 5.55 17.93
CA PHE A 457 15.24 5.14 16.60
C PHE A 457 14.97 6.22 15.56
N VAL A 458 15.89 6.35 14.64
CA VAL A 458 15.77 7.32 13.55
C VAL A 458 15.62 6.57 12.23
N PRO A 459 14.56 6.84 11.47
CA PRO A 459 14.36 6.18 10.20
C PRO A 459 15.51 6.49 9.22
N PRO A 460 15.99 5.50 8.45
CA PRO A 460 16.99 5.74 7.43
C PRO A 460 16.45 6.63 6.30
N GLU A 461 17.35 7.23 5.55
CA GLU A 461 17.00 8.07 4.39
C GLU A 461 16.08 7.32 3.40
N GLY A 462 15.08 8.02 2.88
CA GLY A 462 14.10 7.48 1.94
C GLY A 462 13.12 6.47 2.57
N CYS A 463 13.10 6.37 3.90
CA CYS A 463 12.10 5.57 4.61
C CYS A 463 10.73 6.26 4.59
N VAL A 464 9.67 5.46 4.52
CA VAL A 464 8.30 5.93 4.71
C VAL A 464 7.85 5.59 6.12
N VAL A 465 7.50 6.61 6.89
CA VAL A 465 6.97 6.48 8.25
C VAL A 465 5.45 6.48 8.18
N LEU A 466 4.85 5.35 8.53
CA LEU A 466 3.40 5.17 8.54
C LEU A 466 2.87 5.44 9.95
N THR A 467 2.02 6.46 10.04
CA THR A 467 1.52 7.02 11.28
C THR A 467 0.08 6.61 11.57
N ALA A 468 -0.30 6.63 12.85
CA ALA A 468 -1.65 6.29 13.29
C ALA A 468 -2.68 7.40 13.02
N SER A 469 -2.25 8.66 13.10
CA SER A 469 -3.11 9.84 13.01
C SER A 469 -2.32 11.05 12.51
N HIS A 470 -3.02 12.17 12.28
CA HIS A 470 -2.37 13.45 11.99
C HIS A 470 -1.55 13.96 13.20
N TRP A 471 -1.98 13.68 14.44
CA TRP A 471 -1.22 14.02 15.64
C TRP A 471 0.12 13.28 15.69
N ASP A 472 0.09 12.00 15.40
CA ASP A 472 1.29 11.17 15.31
C ASP A 472 2.24 11.67 14.20
N ALA A 473 1.70 11.99 13.04
CA ALA A 473 2.49 12.58 11.96
C ALA A 473 3.08 13.95 12.33
N MET A 474 2.33 14.80 13.05
CA MET A 474 2.83 16.09 13.57
C MET A 474 3.96 15.86 14.58
N LYS A 475 3.82 14.92 15.51
CA LYS A 475 4.88 14.52 16.46
C LYS A 475 6.16 14.13 15.71
N TRP A 476 6.08 13.19 14.78
CA TRP A 476 7.23 12.73 13.99
C TRP A 476 7.84 13.83 13.13
N ALA A 477 7.02 14.72 12.53
CA ALA A 477 7.51 15.87 11.79
C ALA A 477 8.33 16.82 12.66
N MET A 478 7.87 17.09 13.88
CA MET A 478 8.58 17.95 14.85
C MET A 478 9.88 17.31 15.32
N GLU A 479 9.87 16.01 15.65
CA GLU A 479 11.06 15.28 16.10
C GLU A 479 12.14 15.19 15.02
N LEU A 480 11.76 14.78 13.79
CA LEU A 480 12.68 14.66 12.66
C LEU A 480 13.27 16.01 12.25
N ALA A 481 12.44 17.07 12.21
CA ALA A 481 12.91 18.41 11.91
C ALA A 481 13.87 18.92 12.99
N GLY A 482 13.61 18.63 14.28
CA GLY A 482 14.51 18.93 15.39
C GLY A 482 15.85 18.23 15.28
N LYS A 483 15.89 17.03 14.73
CA LYS A 483 17.10 16.26 14.41
C LYS A 483 17.71 16.60 13.03
N HIS A 484 17.20 17.64 12.37
CA HIS A 484 17.68 18.15 11.07
C HIS A 484 17.47 17.23 9.86
N TYR A 485 16.57 16.27 9.91
CA TYR A 485 16.24 15.41 8.77
C TYR A 485 15.46 16.16 7.69
N ALA A 486 15.69 15.77 6.43
CA ALA A 486 14.83 16.14 5.32
C ALA A 486 13.55 15.29 5.38
N ILE A 487 12.40 15.96 5.39
CA ILE A 487 11.09 15.32 5.49
C ILE A 487 10.24 15.62 4.26
N ALA A 488 9.28 14.78 4.00
CA ALA A 488 8.25 14.98 2.99
C ALA A 488 6.88 14.60 3.57
N PHE A 489 5.82 15.20 3.08
CA PHE A 489 4.46 14.87 3.47
C PHE A 489 3.69 14.33 2.28
N ALA A 490 2.85 13.34 2.51
CA ALA A 490 1.90 12.91 1.50
C ALA A 490 0.94 14.06 1.17
N GLU A 491 0.77 14.37 -0.13
CA GLU A 491 -0.04 15.53 -0.59
C GLU A 491 -1.47 15.51 -0.02
N GLN A 492 -2.06 14.33 0.05
CA GLN A 492 -3.44 14.14 0.49
C GLN A 492 -3.65 14.46 1.97
N MET A 493 -2.59 14.41 2.77
CA MET A 493 -2.62 14.60 4.22
C MET A 493 -2.79 16.06 4.64
N ASN A 494 -2.32 17.00 3.83
CA ASN A 494 -2.26 18.44 4.18
C ASN A 494 -1.74 18.70 5.62
N LEU A 495 -0.68 18.01 6.02
CA LEU A 495 -0.13 18.09 7.39
C LEU A 495 0.24 19.51 7.79
N GLN A 496 0.70 20.33 6.83
CA GLN A 496 0.97 21.75 7.11
C GLN A 496 -0.26 22.50 7.57
N GLY A 497 -1.37 22.37 6.84
CA GLY A 497 -2.64 22.99 7.23
C GLY A 497 -3.17 22.47 8.56
N PHE A 498 -2.97 21.16 8.82
CA PHE A 498 -3.30 20.58 10.13
C PHE A 498 -2.50 21.24 11.26
N MET A 499 -1.17 21.31 11.13
CA MET A 499 -0.28 21.91 12.13
C MET A 499 -0.59 23.38 12.38
N GLU A 500 -0.85 24.17 11.31
CA GLU A 500 -1.22 25.58 11.43
C GLU A 500 -2.54 25.74 12.18
N THR A 501 -3.55 24.96 11.81
CA THR A 501 -4.86 24.99 12.47
C THR A 501 -4.74 24.59 13.94
N ALA A 502 -3.99 23.54 14.27
CA ALA A 502 -3.75 23.11 15.63
C ALA A 502 -3.12 24.22 16.50
N ILE A 503 -2.06 24.88 15.98
CA ILE A 503 -1.36 25.96 16.71
C ILE A 503 -2.29 27.15 16.94
N ARG A 504 -3.05 27.58 15.92
CA ARG A 504 -3.99 28.71 16.03
C ARG A 504 -5.09 28.40 17.05
N LEU A 505 -5.69 27.21 16.94
CA LEU A 505 -6.77 26.79 17.84
C LEU A 505 -6.29 26.69 19.30
N PHE A 506 -5.08 26.18 19.54
CA PHE A 506 -4.45 26.14 20.85
C PHE A 506 -4.29 27.56 21.46
N ARG A 507 -4.05 28.57 20.63
CA ARG A 507 -3.87 29.97 21.06
C ARG A 507 -5.14 30.76 21.18
N GLY A 508 -6.29 30.17 20.86
CA GLY A 508 -7.57 30.89 20.82
C GLY A 508 -7.62 31.94 19.71
N GLU A 509 -6.77 31.82 18.67
CA GLU A 509 -6.82 32.68 17.52
C GLU A 509 -8.01 32.22 16.66
N GLN A 510 -9.08 33.04 16.63
CA GLN A 510 -10.23 32.77 15.79
C GLN A 510 -9.86 33.04 14.33
N ASP A 511 -10.08 32.03 13.53
CA ASP A 511 -10.48 32.03 12.15
C ASP A 511 -9.51 32.50 11.05
N SER A 512 -9.09 31.51 10.30
CA SER A 512 -8.91 31.70 8.86
C SER A 512 -9.96 30.84 8.14
N ASP A 513 -10.52 31.32 7.03
CA ASP A 513 -11.43 30.60 6.11
C ASP A 513 -10.91 29.20 5.67
N GLU A 514 -9.75 28.75 6.15
CA GLU A 514 -8.98 27.57 5.75
C GLU A 514 -8.61 26.67 6.93
N SER A 515 -9.55 26.38 7.85
CA SER A 515 -9.27 25.38 8.89
C SER A 515 -9.20 23.97 8.30
N HIS A 516 -8.25 23.15 8.81
CA HIS A 516 -8.10 21.77 8.35
C HIS A 516 -9.35 20.95 8.69
N PRO A 517 -9.81 20.04 7.79
CA PRO A 517 -11.05 19.27 8.00
C PRO A 517 -11.09 18.44 9.29
N SER A 518 -9.95 17.99 9.80
CA SER A 518 -9.88 17.25 11.08
C SER A 518 -10.40 18.04 12.28
N PHE A 519 -10.49 19.36 12.17
CA PHE A 519 -11.03 20.25 13.22
C PHE A 519 -12.46 20.73 12.92
N ALA A 520 -13.13 20.13 11.92
CA ALA A 520 -14.48 20.54 11.53
C ALA A 520 -15.49 20.52 12.69
N HIS A 521 -15.32 19.59 13.64
CA HIS A 521 -16.20 19.42 14.80
C HIS A 521 -15.71 20.10 16.08
N SER A 522 -14.61 20.86 16.02
CA SER A 522 -14.02 21.54 17.19
C SER A 522 -14.00 23.05 17.00
N THR A 523 -14.53 23.79 17.96
CA THR A 523 -14.55 25.26 17.97
C THR A 523 -13.49 25.87 18.87
N ASP A 524 -13.00 25.11 19.83
CA ASP A 524 -11.94 25.52 20.76
C ASP A 524 -11.01 24.34 21.11
N TRP A 525 -9.87 24.65 21.72
CA TRP A 525 -8.88 23.65 22.09
C TRP A 525 -9.38 22.69 23.18
N ARG A 526 -10.31 23.09 24.02
CA ARG A 526 -10.88 22.23 25.07
C ARG A 526 -11.60 21.05 24.43
N GLN A 527 -12.40 21.28 23.37
CA GLN A 527 -13.08 20.20 22.64
C GLN A 527 -12.07 19.27 21.96
N VAL A 528 -11.00 19.79 21.38
CA VAL A 528 -9.92 18.97 20.81
C VAL A 528 -9.31 18.09 21.87
N ARG A 529 -9.03 18.63 23.05
CA ARG A 529 -8.48 17.87 24.19
C ARG A 529 -9.44 16.78 24.66
N GLU A 530 -10.74 17.06 24.81
CA GLU A 530 -11.75 16.09 25.21
C GLU A 530 -11.78 14.89 24.24
N ILE A 531 -11.67 15.15 22.92
CA ILE A 531 -11.68 14.10 21.89
C ILE A 531 -10.37 13.27 21.90
N HIS A 532 -9.23 13.91 22.13
CA HIS A 532 -7.90 13.30 21.92
C HIS A 532 -7.10 13.07 23.21
N GLN A 533 -7.68 13.23 24.39
CA GLN A 533 -6.97 13.13 25.69
C GLN A 533 -6.28 11.79 25.93
N HIS A 534 -6.70 10.73 25.24
CA HIS A 534 -6.13 9.39 25.32
C HIS A 534 -5.13 9.08 24.17
N ASP A 535 -4.98 9.98 23.19
CA ASP A 535 -4.00 9.84 22.12
C ASP A 535 -2.63 10.32 22.61
N ALA A 536 -1.68 9.40 22.77
CA ALA A 536 -0.34 9.69 23.28
C ALA A 536 0.39 10.73 22.41
N ALA A 537 0.20 10.69 21.08
CA ALA A 537 0.81 11.68 20.19
C ALA A 537 0.19 13.07 20.39
N PHE A 538 -1.13 13.16 20.60
CA PHE A 538 -1.78 14.42 20.94
C PHE A 538 -1.24 15.00 22.25
N VAL A 539 -1.17 14.19 23.30
CA VAL A 539 -0.65 14.62 24.63
C VAL A 539 0.77 15.15 24.49
N TRP A 540 1.61 14.46 23.73
CA TRP A 540 2.98 14.91 23.46
C TRP A 540 3.01 16.24 22.71
N VAL A 541 2.21 16.38 21.64
CA VAL A 541 2.10 17.63 20.85
C VAL A 541 1.58 18.77 21.74
N GLU A 542 0.53 18.53 22.53
CA GLU A 542 -0.01 19.54 23.43
C GLU A 542 1.05 20.05 24.43
N ALA A 543 1.86 19.16 25.00
CA ALA A 543 2.96 19.56 25.88
C ALA A 543 3.95 20.48 25.14
N ARG A 544 4.29 20.20 23.88
CA ARG A 544 5.17 21.06 23.08
C ARG A 544 4.54 22.42 22.77
N LEU A 545 3.22 22.47 22.53
CA LEU A 545 2.49 23.73 22.34
C LEU A 545 2.51 24.56 23.65
N GLN A 546 2.38 23.92 24.82
CA GLN A 546 2.48 24.56 26.13
C GLN A 546 3.89 25.09 26.41
N GLU A 547 4.94 24.36 26.00
CA GLU A 547 6.34 24.76 26.06
C GLU A 547 6.69 25.93 25.11
N GLY A 548 5.76 26.32 24.26
CA GLY A 548 5.89 27.51 23.41
C GLY A 548 6.17 27.22 21.94
N PHE A 549 5.90 26.02 21.44
CA PHE A 549 5.92 25.76 20.01
C PHE A 549 4.90 26.65 19.28
N ARG A 550 5.35 27.41 18.29
CA ARG A 550 4.59 28.47 17.60
C ARG A 550 4.74 28.34 16.10
N ILE A 551 4.05 29.22 15.37
CA ILE A 551 4.18 29.35 13.91
C ILE A 551 5.63 29.59 13.47
N ALA A 552 6.45 30.27 14.28
CA ALA A 552 7.87 30.46 14.00
C ALA A 552 8.64 29.13 14.00
N GLU A 553 8.36 28.24 14.95
CA GLU A 553 8.94 26.90 15.02
C GLU A 553 8.39 26.01 13.90
N LEU A 554 7.11 26.14 13.57
CA LEU A 554 6.52 25.46 12.41
C LEU A 554 7.22 25.85 11.11
N ASN A 555 7.61 27.11 10.94
CA ASN A 555 8.37 27.53 9.76
C ASN A 555 9.75 26.84 9.67
N LYS A 556 10.38 26.51 10.81
CA LYS A 556 11.60 25.69 10.81
C LYS A 556 11.31 24.25 10.36
N VAL A 557 10.19 23.66 10.78
CA VAL A 557 9.73 22.35 10.27
C VAL A 557 9.48 22.42 8.76
N LYS A 558 8.76 23.45 8.29
CA LYS A 558 8.50 23.68 6.86
C LYS A 558 9.79 23.82 6.04
N ALA A 559 10.82 24.45 6.58
CA ALA A 559 12.10 24.58 5.91
C ALA A 559 12.84 23.24 5.71
N ARG A 560 12.43 22.19 6.44
CA ARG A 560 12.93 20.81 6.27
C ARG A 560 12.07 19.99 5.33
N VAL A 561 10.89 20.47 4.94
CA VAL A 561 10.03 19.79 3.96
C VAL A 561 10.63 19.99 2.58
N THR A 562 11.22 18.93 2.05
CA THR A 562 11.85 18.93 0.74
C THR A 562 11.24 17.79 -0.09
N GLY A 563 11.01 18.01 -1.36
CA GLY A 563 10.62 16.95 -2.29
C GLY A 563 11.82 16.18 -2.86
N GLN A 564 12.98 16.22 -2.19
CA GLN A 564 14.21 15.62 -2.69
C GLN A 564 14.24 14.10 -2.47
N PRO A 565 14.90 13.34 -3.37
CA PRO A 565 15.17 11.93 -3.13
C PRO A 565 15.93 11.75 -1.81
N GLY A 566 15.50 10.77 -1.00
CA GLY A 566 16.10 10.50 0.32
C GLY A 566 15.38 11.15 1.50
N SER A 567 14.42 12.05 1.29
CA SER A 567 13.59 12.58 2.38
C SER A 567 12.77 11.46 3.05
N VAL A 568 12.57 11.58 4.36
CA VAL A 568 11.66 10.70 5.12
C VAL A 568 10.23 11.14 4.84
N LEU A 569 9.44 10.26 4.23
CA LEU A 569 8.04 10.54 3.90
C LEU A 569 7.13 10.17 5.08
N LEU A 570 6.35 11.14 5.56
CA LEU A 570 5.31 10.92 6.57
C LEU A 570 3.95 10.73 5.92
N MET A 571 3.22 9.69 6.34
CA MET A 571 1.92 9.35 5.76
C MET A 571 1.07 8.59 6.79
N PRO A 572 -0.25 8.85 6.89
CA PRO A 572 -1.13 7.96 7.64
C PRO A 572 -1.14 6.56 7.05
N ALA A 573 -1.10 5.53 7.90
CA ALA A 573 -1.06 4.13 7.46
C ALA A 573 -2.22 3.77 6.53
N GLN A 574 -3.40 4.27 6.79
CA GLN A 574 -4.60 4.06 5.98
C GLN A 574 -4.50 4.62 4.55
N ASP A 575 -3.72 5.70 4.35
CA ASP A 575 -3.54 6.33 3.04
C ASP A 575 -2.49 5.59 2.17
N ALA A 576 -1.71 4.70 2.79
CA ALA A 576 -0.74 3.87 2.09
C ALA A 576 -1.38 2.69 1.32
N GLY A 577 -2.71 2.55 1.37
CA GLY A 577 -3.44 1.52 0.62
C GLY A 577 -3.13 1.54 -0.88
N GLY A 578 -2.73 0.39 -1.44
CA GLY A 578 -2.35 0.26 -2.85
C GLY A 578 -0.96 0.82 -3.22
N LEU A 579 -0.24 1.47 -2.29
CA LEU A 579 1.13 1.94 -2.51
C LEU A 579 2.16 0.88 -2.06
N GLU A 580 3.41 1.07 -2.45
CA GLU A 580 4.52 0.18 -2.09
C GLU A 580 5.81 0.99 -1.97
N PHE A 581 6.63 0.66 -0.96
CA PHE A 581 7.84 1.41 -0.64
C PHE A 581 9.00 0.45 -0.36
N GLU A 582 10.22 0.88 -0.62
CA GLU A 582 11.42 0.07 -0.36
C GLU A 582 11.61 -0.17 1.15
N ARG A 583 11.44 0.88 1.96
CA ARG A 583 11.60 0.87 3.42
C ARG A 583 10.40 1.49 4.08
N VAL A 584 9.84 0.81 5.07
CA VAL A 584 8.66 1.25 5.82
C VAL A 584 8.95 1.17 7.31
N LEU A 585 8.55 2.19 8.05
CA LEU A 585 8.56 2.21 9.50
C LEU A 585 7.12 2.40 10.01
N LEU A 586 6.70 1.56 10.93
CA LEU A 586 5.45 1.71 11.67
C LEU A 586 5.72 2.49 12.95
N THR A 587 4.87 3.49 13.24
CA THR A 587 4.98 4.23 14.51
C THR A 587 4.41 3.43 15.68
N PRO A 588 4.92 3.62 16.92
CA PRO A 588 4.38 2.96 18.11
C PRO A 588 2.91 3.29 18.37
N GLU A 589 2.47 4.47 17.98
CA GLU A 589 1.10 4.94 18.12
C GLU A 589 0.07 4.09 17.36
N LEU A 590 0.50 3.36 16.34
CA LEU A 590 -0.33 2.35 15.69
C LEU A 590 -0.69 1.19 16.63
N MET A 591 0.16 0.92 17.62
CA MET A 591 0.00 -0.12 18.66
C MET A 591 -0.56 0.43 19.97
N SER A 592 -1.11 1.63 19.96
CA SER A 592 -1.74 2.20 21.15
C SER A 592 -2.84 1.29 21.68
N THR A 593 -2.85 1.10 23.00
CA THR A 593 -3.87 0.35 23.74
C THR A 593 -5.01 1.25 24.21
N ASP A 594 -5.12 2.47 23.69
CA ASP A 594 -6.20 3.39 24.02
C ASP A 594 -7.55 2.72 23.88
N PRO A 595 -8.51 3.06 24.77
CA PRO A 595 -9.83 2.46 24.70
C PRO A 595 -10.45 2.78 23.33
N PHE A 596 -10.68 1.74 22.54
CA PHE A 596 -11.43 1.88 21.30
C PHE A 596 -12.89 2.19 21.62
N LYS A 597 -13.43 3.16 20.92
CA LYS A 597 -14.78 3.62 21.09
C LYS A 597 -15.82 2.53 20.83
N ASP A 598 -15.58 1.75 19.79
CA ASP A 598 -16.43 0.66 19.33
C ASP A 598 -15.61 -0.39 18.55
N ALA A 599 -16.23 -1.51 18.23
CA ALA A 599 -15.60 -2.58 17.45
C ALA A 599 -15.15 -2.08 16.07
N TYR A 600 -15.83 -1.10 15.52
CA TYR A 600 -15.50 -0.54 14.23
C TYR A 600 -14.18 0.26 14.26
N ALA A 601 -13.95 1.05 15.30
CA ALA A 601 -12.69 1.77 15.50
C ALA A 601 -11.52 0.80 15.72
N PHE A 602 -11.76 -0.30 16.47
CA PHE A 602 -10.78 -1.37 16.63
C PHE A 602 -10.44 -2.04 15.30
N ASP A 603 -11.45 -2.47 14.54
CA ASP A 603 -11.27 -3.11 13.24
C ASP A 603 -10.56 -2.19 12.24
N ALA A 604 -10.84 -0.88 12.28
CA ALA A 604 -10.15 0.11 11.47
C ALA A 604 -8.65 0.20 11.84
N ARG A 605 -8.31 0.08 13.13
CA ARG A 605 -6.91 0.01 13.59
C ARG A 605 -6.22 -1.26 13.10
N VAL A 606 -6.86 -2.42 13.19
CA VAL A 606 -6.36 -3.69 12.65
C VAL A 606 -6.05 -3.55 11.15
N CYS A 607 -6.95 -2.93 10.39
CA CYS A 607 -6.75 -2.67 8.97
C CYS A 607 -5.59 -1.70 8.71
N ALA A 608 -5.44 -0.65 9.51
CA ALA A 608 -4.31 0.30 9.37
C ALA A 608 -2.97 -0.38 9.61
N VAL A 609 -2.87 -1.22 10.65
CA VAL A 609 -1.67 -2.03 10.94
C VAL A 609 -1.39 -3.02 9.81
N TYR A 610 -2.41 -3.72 9.31
CA TYR A 610 -2.27 -4.63 8.16
C TYR A 610 -1.76 -3.90 6.91
N ILE A 611 -2.34 -2.73 6.60
CA ILE A 611 -1.86 -1.90 5.50
C ILE A 611 -0.38 -1.62 5.70
N ALA A 612 0.02 -1.13 6.87
CA ALA A 612 1.39 -0.76 7.15
C ALA A 612 2.37 -1.94 7.01
N LEU A 613 2.06 -3.10 7.61
CA LEU A 613 2.89 -4.31 7.53
C LEU A 613 3.08 -4.81 6.08
N SER A 614 2.10 -4.56 5.23
CA SER A 614 2.08 -5.07 3.86
C SER A 614 2.67 -4.12 2.81
N ARG A 615 3.27 -2.99 3.18
CA ARG A 615 3.76 -1.96 2.22
C ARG A 615 5.23 -2.08 1.86
N ALA A 616 6.03 -2.72 2.70
CA ALA A 616 7.46 -2.84 2.47
C ALA A 616 7.79 -3.79 1.30
N ARG A 617 8.79 -3.40 0.51
CA ARG A 617 9.39 -4.25 -0.53
C ARG A 617 10.69 -4.89 -0.08
N ARG A 618 11.47 -4.21 0.76
CA ARG A 618 12.78 -4.66 1.22
C ARG A 618 12.90 -4.71 2.74
N GLN A 619 12.53 -3.62 3.41
CA GLN A 619 12.77 -3.51 4.84
C GLN A 619 11.55 -2.94 5.57
N LEU A 620 11.18 -3.59 6.65
CA LEU A 620 10.11 -3.22 7.56
C LEU A 620 10.70 -2.99 8.95
N TYR A 621 10.54 -1.77 9.47
CA TYR A 621 10.93 -1.39 10.82
C TYR A 621 9.70 -1.36 11.71
N LEU A 622 9.73 -2.11 12.80
CA LEU A 622 8.61 -2.30 13.71
C LEU A 622 8.95 -1.86 15.13
N PRO A 623 8.03 -1.22 15.84
CA PRO A 623 8.19 -1.05 17.28
C PRO A 623 8.02 -2.40 17.99
N TYR A 624 8.66 -2.58 19.14
CA TYR A 624 8.60 -3.83 19.90
C TYR A 624 7.18 -4.19 20.36
N GLU A 625 6.32 -3.21 20.49
CA GLU A 625 4.93 -3.33 20.95
C GLU A 625 4.01 -4.11 19.99
N VAL A 626 4.42 -4.32 18.75
CA VAL A 626 3.55 -4.99 17.72
C VAL A 626 3.12 -6.37 18.17
N GLU A 627 4.05 -7.20 18.63
CA GLU A 627 3.74 -8.58 19.03
C GLU A 627 2.92 -8.60 20.32
N GLU A 628 3.23 -7.74 21.27
CA GLU A 628 2.49 -7.60 22.53
C GLU A 628 1.07 -7.13 22.29
N TRP A 629 0.88 -6.14 21.43
CA TRP A 629 -0.43 -5.61 21.07
C TRP A 629 -1.33 -6.68 20.44
N VAL A 630 -0.78 -7.44 19.51
CA VAL A 630 -1.52 -8.54 18.85
C VAL A 630 -1.84 -9.66 19.85
N ALA A 631 -0.88 -10.05 20.69
CA ALA A 631 -1.09 -11.07 21.72
C ALA A 631 -2.13 -10.64 22.75
N TYR A 632 -2.12 -9.39 23.18
CA TYR A 632 -3.12 -8.81 24.08
C TYR A 632 -4.53 -8.92 23.50
N HIS A 633 -4.76 -8.44 22.28
CA HIS A 633 -6.07 -8.48 21.65
C HIS A 633 -6.53 -9.89 21.21
N LYS A 634 -5.61 -10.83 21.07
CA LYS A 634 -5.93 -12.23 20.86
C LYS A 634 -6.42 -12.90 22.15
N SER A 635 -5.81 -12.55 23.29
CA SER A 635 -6.20 -13.06 24.61
C SER A 635 -7.45 -12.39 25.17
N GLN A 636 -7.64 -11.12 24.83
CA GLN A 636 -8.78 -10.31 25.25
C GLN A 636 -9.46 -9.70 23.99
N PRO A 637 -10.27 -10.50 23.28
CA PRO A 637 -10.97 -9.99 22.10
C PRO A 637 -11.81 -8.78 22.50
N PHE A 638 -11.79 -7.77 21.62
CA PHE A 638 -12.56 -6.55 21.81
C PHE A 638 -14.04 -6.91 22.05
N ARG A 639 -14.55 -6.57 23.22
CA ARG A 639 -15.96 -6.67 23.55
C ARG A 639 -16.50 -5.26 23.65
N GLU A 640 -17.56 -4.97 22.90
CA GLU A 640 -18.30 -3.73 23.11
C GLU A 640 -18.68 -3.69 24.61
N SER A 641 -18.18 -2.68 25.31
CA SER A 641 -18.72 -2.37 26.62
C SER A 641 -20.17 -2.00 26.39
N HIS A 642 -21.09 -2.86 26.74
CA HIS A 642 -22.50 -2.53 26.77
C HIS A 642 -22.63 -1.42 27.82
N GLY A 643 -22.58 -0.18 27.33
CA GLY A 643 -22.90 0.98 28.14
C GLY A 643 -24.32 0.85 28.61
N TYR A 644 -24.47 0.78 29.90
CA TYR A 644 -25.73 0.94 30.58
C TYR A 644 -26.28 2.36 30.38
#